data_7e686df8c03311062ed4079016682318
#
_entry.id   7e686df8c03311062ed4079016682318
#
_cell.length_a   1.000
_cell.length_b   1.000
_cell.length_c   1.000
_cell.angle_alpha   90.00
_cell.angle_beta   90.00
_cell.angle_gamma   90.00
#
_symmetry.space_group_name_H-M   'P 1'
#
loop_
_entity.id
_entity.type
_entity.pdbx_description
1 polymer ?
#
loop_
_entity_poly.entity_id
_entity_poly.type
_entity_poly.pdbx_seq_one_letter_code
_entity_poly.pdbx_strand_id
1 'polypeptide(L)'
;MNGIFKRLPLAVAVSMALPVLAQAQETKLESVVVTAPTMEAPLTVTTDPKAPRQPLPAHDGADMLKSIPGFSVIRKGGTDGDPVFRGMSGSRLGILLDGQEIHGGCGGRMDPPTAYIYPESYDRVTVLKGPQQVLYVPGSSAGVVLFERESKRMTEPGWSAQGSLTFGSFGRNDQYLEARGGNPDFYARANATRSDSDNYEDGDGEEVHSFYTRWSTSAALGWTPDDNTLIELSAGRSDGEAAYADRAMDGTKFERENVALKFEKRNLSSLVNKVEANVYYSYIDHVMDNYSLRSNTGMKMLNNPDRETKGGRVAVTLTPTEPLQLVLGADMKTDEHTFRDGTNYFAKPRTGDLSFDRYGVFGEATYALDDVRRVIGGLRVDDHEVTNDKMGGITESETLPSGFLRYENDYASGAGTWYVGLGHAERFPDYWEFMRTANLPRSGDARTFATLDPEKTTQLDVGANWTHGEWSASVSGFYSKVDDYILLRWVTPVTANVRNVDATVYGLEGDVTWRFAPNWQAYGTLAWVRGTNDTDNKPLAQQPPLEAKLGVEYDNRVFSYGAMVRMVAKQDRYDIGSGSIVANGQDLGATPGFATLGLNAGYRPNKTTLLTVGVDNVFDRTYREHLGKGGWDFGSAKVTDLRINEPGRTLWLKAQVALD
;
A
#
# COMPACT_ATOMS: atom_id res chain seq x y z
N MET A 1 17.13 -24.09 -20.78
CA MET A 1 17.37 -24.71 -19.45
C MET A 1 16.50 -24.05 -18.37
N ASN A 2 15.20 -23.80 -18.64
CA ASN A 2 14.31 -23.00 -17.76
C ASN A 2 13.14 -23.80 -17.16
N GLY A 3 13.30 -25.10 -16.95
CA GLY A 3 12.16 -25.96 -16.57
C GLY A 3 12.23 -26.67 -15.21
N ILE A 4 13.33 -26.56 -14.45
CA ILE A 4 13.53 -27.44 -13.28
C ILE A 4 13.34 -26.72 -11.92
N PHE A 5 13.35 -25.39 -11.87
CA PHE A 5 13.16 -24.65 -10.61
C PHE A 5 11.70 -24.29 -10.26
N LYS A 6 10.74 -24.65 -11.10
CA LYS A 6 9.32 -24.24 -10.92
C LYS A 6 8.54 -24.97 -9.81
N ARG A 7 9.09 -26.01 -9.13
CA ARG A 7 8.31 -26.82 -8.16
C ARG A 7 9.10 -27.40 -6.97
N LEU A 8 10.17 -26.76 -6.47
CA LEU A 8 10.66 -27.14 -5.15
C LEU A 8 9.92 -26.31 -4.08
N PRO A 9 9.05 -26.94 -3.27
CA PRO A 9 8.35 -26.21 -2.22
C PRO A 9 9.32 -25.81 -1.10
N LEU A 10 9.16 -24.59 -0.57
CA LEU A 10 9.77 -24.14 0.69
C LEU A 10 9.52 -25.14 1.85
N ALA A 11 8.51 -25.99 1.71
CA ALA A 11 8.20 -27.12 2.58
C ALA A 11 9.40 -28.03 2.89
N VAL A 12 10.38 -28.14 1.97
CA VAL A 12 11.60 -28.94 2.21
C VAL A 12 12.55 -28.22 3.18
N ALA A 13 12.59 -26.88 3.18
CA ALA A 13 13.39 -26.11 4.13
C ALA A 13 12.78 -26.13 5.55
N VAL A 14 11.44 -26.17 5.64
CA VAL A 14 10.71 -26.29 6.91
C VAL A 14 10.90 -27.70 7.52
N SER A 15 10.93 -28.75 6.71
CA SER A 15 11.11 -30.12 7.21
C SER A 15 12.54 -30.42 7.67
N MET A 16 13.55 -29.70 7.18
CA MET A 16 14.95 -29.84 7.65
C MET A 16 15.28 -29.01 8.89
N ALA A 17 14.47 -28.00 9.22
CA ALA A 17 14.66 -27.17 10.41
C ALA A 17 14.01 -27.78 11.68
N LEU A 18 13.08 -28.71 11.55
CA LEU A 18 12.33 -29.28 12.66
C LEU A 18 13.15 -30.07 13.72
N PRO A 19 14.28 -30.74 13.44
CA PRO A 19 15.01 -31.44 14.49
C PRO A 19 15.94 -30.57 15.35
N VAL A 20 16.16 -29.29 15.02
CA VAL A 20 17.03 -28.36 15.78
C VAL A 20 16.25 -27.55 16.83
N LEU A 21 14.91 -27.68 16.87
CA LEU A 21 13.98 -26.78 17.58
C LEU A 21 13.79 -27.11 19.09
N ALA A 22 14.58 -27.98 19.68
CA ALA A 22 14.35 -28.47 21.06
C ALA A 22 14.75 -27.50 22.19
N GLN A 23 15.23 -26.27 21.91
CA GLN A 23 15.65 -25.29 22.91
C GLN A 23 15.20 -23.85 22.63
N ALA A 24 14.16 -23.65 21.85
CA ALA A 24 13.60 -22.31 21.65
C ALA A 24 12.78 -21.89 22.85
N GLN A 25 12.94 -20.65 23.28
CA GLN A 25 12.07 -20.02 24.26
C GLN A 25 10.70 -19.77 23.64
N GLU A 26 9.61 -20.20 24.30
CA GLU A 26 8.24 -20.14 23.74
C GLU A 26 7.80 -18.69 23.52
N THR A 27 7.71 -18.24 22.25
CA THR A 27 6.98 -17.02 21.90
C THR A 27 5.49 -17.24 22.05
N LYS A 28 4.83 -16.37 22.77
CA LYS A 28 3.39 -16.39 22.95
C LYS A 28 2.75 -15.69 21.75
N LEU A 29 2.14 -16.43 20.83
CA LEU A 29 1.22 -15.82 19.87
C LEU A 29 0.13 -15.09 20.63
N GLU A 30 0.07 -13.77 20.46
CA GLU A 30 -0.94 -12.95 21.10
C GLU A 30 -2.35 -13.33 20.66
N SER A 31 -3.35 -12.87 21.41
CA SER A 31 -4.75 -13.17 21.11
C SER A 31 -5.10 -12.74 19.70
N VAL A 32 -5.62 -13.67 18.89
CA VAL A 32 -6.03 -13.42 17.51
C VAL A 32 -7.44 -12.86 17.53
N VAL A 33 -7.53 -11.62 17.90
CA VAL A 33 -8.75 -10.87 17.66
C VAL A 33 -8.51 -10.01 16.43
N VAL A 34 -9.10 -10.39 15.31
CA VAL A 34 -9.06 -9.60 14.10
C VAL A 34 -10.07 -8.48 14.24
N THR A 35 -9.75 -7.46 14.97
CA THR A 35 -10.46 -6.20 14.92
C THR A 35 -10.12 -5.45 13.65
N ALA A 36 -11.06 -4.71 13.10
CA ALA A 36 -10.73 -3.69 12.11
C ALA A 36 -9.66 -2.76 12.73
N PRO A 37 -8.59 -2.42 11.98
CA PRO A 37 -7.58 -1.51 12.50
C PRO A 37 -8.23 -0.20 12.93
N THR A 38 -8.03 0.19 14.18
CA THR A 38 -8.61 1.40 14.78
C THR A 38 -7.63 2.57 14.70
N MET A 39 -8.14 3.79 14.72
CA MET A 39 -7.31 4.99 14.83
C MET A 39 -6.85 5.17 16.30
N GLU A 40 -5.63 4.72 16.59
CA GLU A 40 -5.06 4.76 17.95
C GLU A 40 -4.62 6.17 18.37
N ALA A 41 -4.17 6.98 17.42
CA ALA A 41 -3.81 8.37 17.60
C ALA A 41 -4.45 9.24 16.50
N PRO A 42 -4.58 10.55 16.68
CA PRO A 42 -5.12 11.44 15.66
C PRO A 42 -4.52 11.19 14.28
N LEU A 43 -5.37 10.90 13.30
CA LEU A 43 -5.02 10.64 11.89
C LEU A 43 -4.02 9.50 11.66
N THR A 44 -3.82 8.62 12.64
CA THR A 44 -2.87 7.51 12.57
C THR A 44 -3.56 6.19 12.84
N VAL A 45 -3.43 5.26 11.90
CA VAL A 45 -3.86 3.86 12.06
C VAL A 45 -2.63 2.98 12.02
N THR A 46 -2.45 2.19 13.08
CA THR A 46 -1.36 1.19 13.14
C THR A 46 -1.96 -0.21 13.17
N THR A 47 -1.35 -1.14 12.46
CA THR A 47 -1.84 -2.52 12.42
C THR A 47 -0.70 -3.51 12.23
N ASP A 48 -0.86 -4.70 12.82
CA ASP A 48 0.04 -5.84 12.62
C ASP A 48 -0.36 -6.62 11.36
N PRO A 49 0.49 -6.67 10.32
CA PRO A 49 0.20 -7.42 9.10
C PRO A 49 0.28 -8.95 9.26
N LYS A 50 0.89 -9.44 10.35
CA LYS A 50 0.99 -10.88 10.66
C LYS A 50 -0.25 -11.42 11.34
N ALA A 51 -1.09 -10.55 11.91
CA ALA A 51 -2.37 -10.93 12.47
C ALA A 51 -3.31 -11.48 11.39
N PRO A 52 -4.09 -12.52 11.68
CA PRO A 52 -5.12 -13.01 10.76
C PRO A 52 -6.09 -11.90 10.37
N ARG A 53 -6.49 -11.88 9.11
CA ARG A 53 -7.35 -10.84 8.54
C ARG A 53 -8.60 -11.44 7.95
N GLN A 54 -9.71 -10.71 8.07
CA GLN A 54 -10.92 -10.98 7.35
C GLN A 54 -11.16 -9.89 6.30
N PRO A 55 -11.82 -10.25 5.20
CA PRO A 55 -12.38 -11.56 4.88
C PRO A 55 -11.34 -12.62 4.53
N LEU A 56 -10.20 -12.26 3.96
CA LEU A 56 -9.24 -13.20 3.40
C LEU A 56 -7.82 -12.78 3.84
N PRO A 57 -6.92 -13.71 4.19
CA PRO A 57 -5.52 -13.36 4.41
C PRO A 57 -4.95 -12.63 3.20
N ALA A 58 -4.36 -11.47 3.42
CA ALA A 58 -3.82 -10.64 2.35
C ALA A 58 -2.54 -11.28 1.76
N HIS A 59 -2.44 -11.29 0.43
CA HIS A 59 -1.26 -11.79 -0.28
C HIS A 59 -0.43 -10.67 -0.91
N ASP A 60 -0.97 -9.44 -1.00
CA ASP A 60 -0.24 -8.25 -1.42
C ASP A 60 -0.60 -7.03 -0.55
N GLY A 61 0.13 -5.93 -0.76
CA GLY A 61 -0.06 -4.73 0.04
C GLY A 61 -1.42 -4.07 -0.16
N ALA A 62 -2.04 -4.17 -1.33
CA ALA A 62 -3.33 -3.57 -1.61
C ALA A 62 -4.46 -4.32 -0.87
N ASP A 63 -4.42 -5.65 -0.86
CA ASP A 63 -5.36 -6.46 -0.10
C ASP A 63 -5.24 -6.21 1.41
N MET A 64 -4.02 -6.01 1.91
CA MET A 64 -3.81 -5.62 3.31
C MET A 64 -4.50 -4.30 3.62
N LEU A 65 -4.33 -3.29 2.78
CA LEU A 65 -4.88 -1.96 2.99
C LEU A 65 -6.42 -1.94 2.93
N LYS A 66 -7.08 -2.83 2.15
CA LYS A 66 -8.55 -2.97 2.14
C LYS A 66 -9.16 -3.28 3.51
N SER A 67 -8.39 -3.79 4.45
CA SER A 67 -8.86 -4.01 5.82
C SER A 67 -9.09 -2.71 6.60
N ILE A 68 -8.44 -1.62 6.20
CA ILE A 68 -8.47 -0.31 6.87
C ILE A 68 -9.63 0.53 6.29
N PRO A 69 -10.50 1.14 7.13
CA PRO A 69 -11.58 2.01 6.65
C PRO A 69 -11.07 3.15 5.76
N GLY A 70 -11.78 3.43 4.66
CA GLY A 70 -11.43 4.45 3.68
C GLY A 70 -10.56 3.96 2.52
N PHE A 71 -9.98 2.74 2.63
CA PHE A 71 -9.29 2.13 1.51
C PHE A 71 -10.21 1.32 0.60
N SER A 72 -9.97 1.45 -0.68
CA SER A 72 -10.52 0.62 -1.76
C SER A 72 -9.39 0.20 -2.68
N VAL A 73 -9.64 -0.72 -3.60
CA VAL A 73 -8.62 -1.22 -4.51
C VAL A 73 -9.19 -1.29 -5.93
N ILE A 74 -8.43 -0.80 -6.89
CA ILE A 74 -8.70 -1.00 -8.32
C ILE A 74 -8.13 -2.36 -8.71
N ARG A 75 -8.99 -3.36 -8.87
CA ARG A 75 -8.60 -4.72 -9.27
C ARG A 75 -8.22 -4.77 -10.75
N LYS A 76 -7.22 -5.58 -11.07
CA LYS A 76 -6.71 -5.83 -12.44
C LYS A 76 -6.78 -7.33 -12.81
N GLY A 77 -6.62 -8.18 -11.81
CA GLY A 77 -6.60 -9.64 -11.88
C GLY A 77 -6.60 -10.24 -10.48
N GLY A 78 -5.82 -11.28 -10.23
CA GLY A 78 -5.68 -11.94 -8.94
C GLY A 78 -4.80 -11.18 -7.94
N THR A 79 -3.88 -10.36 -8.41
CA THR A 79 -2.92 -9.59 -7.61
C THR A 79 -2.71 -8.18 -8.18
N ASP A 80 -1.79 -7.40 -7.58
CA ASP A 80 -1.31 -6.10 -8.04
C ASP A 80 -2.40 -5.02 -8.12
N GLY A 81 -3.38 -5.10 -7.23
CA GLY A 81 -4.39 -4.07 -7.08
C GLY A 81 -3.79 -2.70 -6.77
N ASP A 82 -4.39 -1.64 -7.28
CA ASP A 82 -3.95 -0.26 -7.01
C ASP A 82 -4.76 0.31 -5.83
N PRO A 83 -4.12 0.70 -4.71
CA PRO A 83 -4.85 1.22 -3.57
C PRO A 83 -5.41 2.61 -3.85
N VAL A 84 -6.61 2.84 -3.35
CA VAL A 84 -7.31 4.13 -3.35
C VAL A 84 -7.68 4.47 -1.93
N PHE A 85 -7.27 5.61 -1.43
CA PHE A 85 -7.60 6.09 -0.09
C PHE A 85 -8.35 7.42 -0.17
N ARG A 86 -9.50 7.51 0.51
CA ARG A 86 -10.35 8.70 0.48
C ARG A 86 -10.71 9.18 -0.95
N GLY A 87 -10.89 8.22 -1.88
CA GLY A 87 -11.17 8.51 -3.30
C GLY A 87 -9.96 9.02 -4.11
N MET A 88 -8.76 9.01 -3.53
CA MET A 88 -7.53 9.44 -4.17
C MET A 88 -6.58 8.26 -4.39
N SER A 89 -5.95 8.17 -5.56
CA SER A 89 -5.07 7.09 -6.00
C SER A 89 -3.74 7.60 -6.54
N GLY A 90 -2.86 6.69 -6.88
CA GLY A 90 -1.56 7.01 -7.47
C GLY A 90 -0.59 7.61 -6.45
N SER A 91 0.21 8.56 -6.87
CA SER A 91 1.20 9.25 -6.04
C SER A 91 0.60 10.25 -5.03
N ARG A 92 -0.74 10.42 -5.02
CA ARG A 92 -1.44 11.09 -3.91
C ARG A 92 -1.37 10.29 -2.61
N LEU A 93 -1.03 9.00 -2.70
CA LEU A 93 -0.77 8.10 -1.58
C LEU A 93 0.71 7.68 -1.58
N GLY A 94 1.48 8.18 -0.62
CA GLY A 94 2.89 7.78 -0.45
C GLY A 94 2.99 6.36 0.14
N ILE A 95 3.90 5.53 -0.37
CA ILE A 95 4.16 4.18 0.16
C ILE A 95 5.65 4.00 0.39
N LEU A 96 6.01 3.66 1.64
CA LEU A 96 7.39 3.41 2.03
C LEU A 96 7.55 2.00 2.60
N LEU A 97 8.67 1.36 2.25
CA LEU A 97 9.12 0.08 2.81
C LEU A 97 10.41 0.31 3.59
N ASP A 98 10.38 0.16 4.91
CA ASP A 98 11.53 0.42 5.80
C ASP A 98 12.18 1.81 5.53
N GLY A 99 11.35 2.83 5.26
CA GLY A 99 11.78 4.18 4.95
C GLY A 99 12.25 4.42 3.50
N GLN A 100 12.18 3.43 2.63
CA GLN A 100 12.44 3.55 1.20
C GLN A 100 11.16 3.89 0.46
N GLU A 101 11.12 5.00 -0.25
CA GLU A 101 10.00 5.32 -1.14
C GLU A 101 10.03 4.39 -2.35
N ILE A 102 8.93 3.68 -2.58
CA ILE A 102 8.84 2.66 -3.63
C ILE A 102 7.78 3.03 -4.66
N HIS A 103 8.08 2.69 -5.90
CA HIS A 103 7.21 2.87 -7.05
C HIS A 103 7.24 1.64 -7.95
N GLY A 104 6.35 1.57 -8.96
CA GLY A 104 6.40 0.57 -10.02
C GLY A 104 7.21 1.03 -11.23
N GLY A 105 7.60 0.11 -12.08
CA GLY A 105 8.31 0.38 -13.35
C GLY A 105 7.38 0.66 -14.54
N CYS A 106 6.12 0.21 -14.49
CA CYS A 106 5.20 0.29 -15.61
C CYS A 106 4.44 1.61 -15.68
N GLY A 107 4.55 2.35 -16.77
CA GLY A 107 3.76 3.57 -17.01
C GLY A 107 2.25 3.36 -17.11
N GLY A 108 1.77 2.13 -17.19
CA GLY A 108 0.35 1.77 -17.09
C GLY A 108 -0.06 1.30 -15.68
N ARG A 109 0.82 1.42 -14.68
CA ARG A 109 0.62 0.96 -13.30
C ARG A 109 0.15 -0.50 -13.22
N MET A 110 0.80 -1.40 -13.98
CA MET A 110 0.57 -2.83 -13.83
C MET A 110 1.09 -3.33 -12.48
N ASP A 111 2.19 -2.76 -12.04
CA ASP A 111 2.95 -3.02 -10.84
C ASP A 111 2.96 -1.81 -9.89
N PRO A 112 1.83 -1.45 -9.25
CA PRO A 112 1.84 -0.38 -8.24
C PRO A 112 2.79 -0.74 -7.09
N PRO A 113 3.19 0.20 -6.22
CA PRO A 113 4.08 -0.09 -5.09
C PRO A 113 3.67 -1.30 -4.26
N THR A 114 2.37 -1.51 -4.09
CA THR A 114 1.77 -2.63 -3.35
C THR A 114 2.01 -4.00 -3.97
N ALA A 115 2.36 -4.06 -5.25
CA ALA A 115 2.72 -5.29 -5.96
C ALA A 115 4.02 -5.93 -5.42
N TYR A 116 4.91 -5.16 -4.82
CA TYR A 116 6.19 -5.61 -4.26
C TYR A 116 6.13 -5.94 -2.76
N ILE A 117 4.93 -5.95 -2.18
CA ILE A 117 4.71 -6.15 -0.75
C ILE A 117 4.05 -7.50 -0.52
N TYR A 118 4.69 -8.35 0.30
CA TYR A 118 4.02 -9.44 0.99
C TYR A 118 3.83 -9.01 2.44
N PRO A 119 2.58 -8.80 2.92
CA PRO A 119 2.34 -8.10 4.18
C PRO A 119 3.01 -8.71 5.40
N GLU A 120 2.99 -10.04 5.54
CA GLU A 120 3.60 -10.74 6.69
C GLU A 120 5.14 -10.61 6.76
N SER A 121 5.78 -10.08 5.71
CA SER A 121 7.22 -9.74 5.75
C SER A 121 7.52 -8.49 6.58
N TYR A 122 6.50 -7.82 7.10
CA TYR A 122 6.62 -6.60 7.90
C TYR A 122 6.02 -6.80 9.28
N ASP A 123 6.52 -6.07 10.27
CA ASP A 123 6.07 -6.16 11.66
C ASP A 123 4.97 -5.14 11.97
N ARG A 124 4.91 -4.06 11.17
CA ARG A 124 3.93 -2.98 11.36
C ARG A 124 3.57 -2.32 10.04
N VAL A 125 2.29 -1.96 9.93
CA VAL A 125 1.80 -1.06 8.89
C VAL A 125 1.19 0.16 9.56
N THR A 126 1.71 1.36 9.23
CA THR A 126 1.20 2.64 9.75
C THR A 126 0.62 3.45 8.60
N VAL A 127 -0.61 3.94 8.76
CA VAL A 127 -1.25 4.87 7.81
C VAL A 127 -1.38 6.23 8.47
N LEU A 128 -0.75 7.23 7.88
CA LEU A 128 -0.89 8.65 8.23
C LEU A 128 -1.88 9.27 7.25
N LYS A 129 -3.02 9.75 7.76
CA LYS A 129 -4.15 10.19 6.94
C LYS A 129 -4.04 11.67 6.57
N GLY A 130 -4.25 11.98 5.27
CA GLY A 130 -4.31 13.33 4.74
C GLY A 130 -2.96 14.08 4.74
N PRO A 131 -2.95 15.37 4.35
CA PRO A 131 -1.76 16.22 4.31
C PRO A 131 -1.41 16.78 5.69
N GLN A 132 -1.34 15.92 6.71
CA GLN A 132 -1.12 16.27 8.12
C GLN A 132 0.24 15.78 8.64
N GLN A 133 1.22 15.66 7.73
CA GLN A 133 2.60 15.31 8.00
C GLN A 133 3.53 15.92 6.94
N VAL A 134 4.78 16.18 7.31
CA VAL A 134 5.82 16.70 6.40
C VAL A 134 7.11 15.88 6.44
N LEU A 135 7.16 14.83 7.25
CA LEU A 135 8.37 14.05 7.54
C LEU A 135 8.72 13.01 6.47
N TYR A 136 7.73 12.67 5.61
CA TYR A 136 7.86 11.57 4.63
C TYR A 136 7.66 12.09 3.20
N VAL A 137 7.02 11.31 2.35
CA VAL A 137 6.81 11.61 0.93
C VAL A 137 6.05 12.93 0.75
N PRO A 138 6.63 13.91 0.02
CA PRO A 138 5.93 15.17 -0.27
C PRO A 138 4.71 14.95 -1.17
N GLY A 139 3.77 15.90 -1.13
CA GLY A 139 2.60 15.89 -2.02
C GLY A 139 1.62 14.75 -1.78
N SER A 140 1.80 13.95 -0.72
CA SER A 140 0.90 12.82 -0.38
C SER A 140 -0.41 13.33 0.20
N SER A 141 -1.28 13.87 -0.65
CA SER A 141 -2.53 14.52 -0.26
C SER A 141 -3.55 13.57 0.37
N ALA A 142 -3.56 12.29 -0.03
CA ALA A 142 -4.40 11.27 0.60
C ALA A 142 -3.80 10.78 1.93
N GLY A 143 -2.47 10.70 2.01
CA GLY A 143 -1.75 10.20 3.17
C GLY A 143 -0.52 9.39 2.82
N VAL A 144 0.11 8.81 3.84
CA VAL A 144 1.31 7.98 3.71
C VAL A 144 1.11 6.63 4.39
N VAL A 145 1.57 5.57 3.75
CA VAL A 145 1.58 4.20 4.29
C VAL A 145 3.02 3.76 4.50
N LEU A 146 3.34 3.36 5.71
CA LEU A 146 4.64 2.85 6.12
C LEU A 146 4.51 1.35 6.39
N PHE A 147 5.25 0.54 5.65
CA PHE A 147 5.46 -0.87 5.95
C PHE A 147 6.83 -1.01 6.60
N GLU A 148 6.89 -1.44 7.85
CA GLU A 148 8.10 -1.38 8.66
C GLU A 148 8.44 -2.72 9.28
N ARG A 149 9.72 -3.07 9.23
CA ARG A 149 10.32 -4.17 9.98
C ARG A 149 11.01 -3.62 11.23
N GLU A 150 10.84 -4.30 12.36
CA GLU A 150 11.48 -3.87 13.60
C GLU A 150 12.98 -4.18 13.59
N SER A 151 13.76 -3.11 13.70
CA SER A 151 15.22 -3.17 13.89
C SER A 151 15.52 -3.02 15.39
N LYS A 152 15.33 -4.09 16.18
CA LYS A 152 15.56 -4.07 17.64
C LYS A 152 16.89 -4.73 18.00
N ARG A 153 17.59 -4.18 19.02
CA ARG A 153 18.69 -4.83 19.70
C ARG A 153 18.21 -6.10 20.39
N MET A 154 18.96 -7.17 20.32
CA MET A 154 18.70 -8.38 21.12
C MET A 154 19.16 -8.17 22.54
N THR A 155 18.41 -8.65 23.53
CA THR A 155 18.76 -8.51 24.95
C THR A 155 19.80 -9.55 25.38
N GLU A 156 19.79 -10.70 24.72
CA GLU A 156 20.69 -11.83 24.95
C GLU A 156 20.97 -12.59 23.64
N PRO A 157 22.02 -13.39 23.56
CA PRO A 157 22.25 -14.26 22.42
C PRO A 157 21.09 -15.24 22.24
N GLY A 158 20.57 -15.34 21.01
CA GLY A 158 19.42 -16.20 20.74
C GLY A 158 19.04 -16.19 19.26
N TRP A 159 17.92 -16.81 18.97
CA TRP A 159 17.30 -16.81 17.65
C TRP A 159 15.78 -16.88 17.78
N SER A 160 15.09 -16.43 16.76
CA SER A 160 13.65 -16.60 16.58
C SER A 160 13.33 -16.97 15.13
N ALA A 161 12.26 -17.67 14.92
CA ALA A 161 11.76 -17.99 13.59
C ALA A 161 10.24 -17.95 13.56
N GLN A 162 9.67 -17.51 12.45
CA GLN A 162 8.23 -17.53 12.25
C GLN A 162 7.92 -17.86 10.79
N GLY A 163 6.76 -18.46 10.58
CA GLY A 163 6.34 -18.80 9.24
C GLY A 163 4.84 -19.03 9.14
N SER A 164 4.33 -18.95 7.92
CA SER A 164 2.94 -19.26 7.63
C SER A 164 2.81 -20.00 6.29
N LEU A 165 1.77 -20.84 6.21
CA LEU A 165 1.32 -21.50 4.99
C LEU A 165 -0.16 -21.20 4.83
N THR A 166 -0.56 -20.71 3.67
CA THR A 166 -1.98 -20.48 3.33
C THR A 166 -2.32 -21.26 2.08
N PHE A 167 -3.39 -22.05 2.15
CA PHE A 167 -3.98 -22.76 1.01
C PHE A 167 -5.40 -22.26 0.81
N GLY A 168 -5.86 -22.15 -0.43
CA GLY A 168 -7.21 -21.67 -0.70
C GLY A 168 -7.79 -22.15 -2.03
N SER A 169 -9.03 -21.74 -2.27
CA SER A 169 -9.69 -21.90 -3.57
C SER A 169 -8.82 -21.36 -4.69
N PHE A 170 -9.04 -21.84 -5.90
CA PHE A 170 -8.32 -21.44 -7.09
C PHE A 170 -6.82 -21.71 -7.02
N GLY A 171 -6.44 -22.85 -6.41
CA GLY A 171 -5.04 -23.27 -6.32
C GLY A 171 -4.15 -22.37 -5.46
N ARG A 172 -4.72 -21.45 -4.68
CA ARG A 172 -3.95 -20.51 -3.87
C ARG A 172 -3.00 -21.22 -2.92
N ASN A 173 -1.73 -20.82 -2.91
CA ASN A 173 -0.67 -21.35 -2.07
C ASN A 173 0.31 -20.21 -1.72
N ASP A 174 0.22 -19.72 -0.47
CA ASP A 174 1.15 -18.72 0.03
C ASP A 174 2.07 -19.33 1.08
N GLN A 175 3.32 -18.94 1.05
CA GLN A 175 4.37 -19.40 1.95
C GLN A 175 5.18 -18.20 2.45
N TYR A 176 5.39 -18.15 3.74
CA TYR A 176 6.23 -17.16 4.39
C TYR A 176 7.13 -17.82 5.43
N LEU A 177 8.39 -17.41 5.47
CA LEU A 177 9.36 -17.80 6.47
C LEU A 177 10.25 -16.61 6.82
N GLU A 178 10.45 -16.37 8.09
CA GLU A 178 11.43 -15.42 8.62
C GLU A 178 12.26 -16.11 9.70
N ALA A 179 13.54 -15.78 9.75
CA ALA A 179 14.44 -16.14 10.84
C ALA A 179 15.29 -14.93 11.23
N ARG A 180 15.52 -14.80 12.52
CA ARG A 180 16.39 -13.79 13.12
C ARG A 180 17.27 -14.46 14.15
N GLY A 181 18.54 -14.05 14.24
CA GLY A 181 19.44 -14.56 15.26
C GLY A 181 20.62 -13.61 15.48
N GLY A 182 21.25 -13.70 16.65
CA GLY A 182 22.36 -12.84 16.98
C GLY A 182 22.66 -12.77 18.48
N ASN A 183 23.17 -11.63 18.88
CA ASN A 183 23.49 -11.27 20.26
C ASN A 183 23.20 -9.76 20.47
N PRO A 184 23.42 -9.19 21.66
CA PRO A 184 23.14 -7.77 21.88
C PRO A 184 23.86 -6.81 20.91
N ASP A 185 25.04 -7.15 20.42
CA ASP A 185 25.83 -6.26 19.58
C ASP A 185 25.53 -6.43 18.07
N PHE A 186 25.11 -7.62 17.65
CA PHE A 186 24.87 -7.94 16.23
C PHE A 186 23.67 -8.86 16.06
N TYR A 187 22.88 -8.63 15.01
CA TYR A 187 21.88 -9.57 14.57
C TYR A 187 21.89 -9.74 13.05
N ALA A 188 21.41 -10.88 12.60
CA ALA A 188 21.04 -11.13 11.22
C ALA A 188 19.55 -11.49 11.17
N ARG A 189 18.84 -11.02 10.14
CA ARG A 189 17.47 -11.38 9.83
C ARG A 189 17.38 -11.75 8.36
N ALA A 190 16.59 -12.77 8.03
CA ALA A 190 16.30 -13.15 6.65
C ALA A 190 14.83 -13.56 6.56
N ASN A 191 14.17 -13.22 5.45
CA ASN A 191 12.85 -13.72 5.14
C ASN A 191 12.74 -14.16 3.67
N ALA A 192 11.79 -15.04 3.42
CA ALA A 192 11.44 -15.51 2.09
C ALA A 192 9.92 -15.71 2.00
N THR A 193 9.36 -15.35 0.83
CA THR A 193 7.95 -15.49 0.54
C THR A 193 7.74 -16.13 -0.82
N ARG A 194 6.64 -16.84 -0.96
CA ARG A 194 6.10 -17.27 -2.25
C ARG A 194 4.58 -17.20 -2.18
N SER A 195 3.94 -16.73 -3.24
CA SER A 195 2.50 -16.67 -3.36
C SER A 195 2.11 -16.99 -4.79
N ASP A 196 1.24 -17.96 -4.98
CA ASP A 196 0.71 -18.35 -6.27
C ASP A 196 -0.79 -18.68 -6.19
N SER A 197 -1.50 -18.47 -7.30
CA SER A 197 -2.91 -18.81 -7.48
C SER A 197 -3.20 -19.03 -8.95
N ASP A 198 -4.13 -19.93 -9.25
CA ASP A 198 -4.72 -20.10 -10.56
C ASP A 198 -5.74 -18.96 -10.85
N ASN A 199 -6.38 -18.99 -12.03
CA ASN A 199 -7.48 -18.11 -12.34
C ASN A 199 -8.63 -18.33 -11.34
N TYR A 200 -9.21 -17.24 -10.82
CA TYR A 200 -10.41 -17.39 -10.00
C TYR A 200 -11.67 -17.48 -10.85
N GLU A 201 -12.71 -18.07 -10.28
CA GLU A 201 -14.07 -18.04 -10.78
C GLU A 201 -14.90 -17.02 -9.99
N ASP A 202 -15.79 -16.31 -10.66
CA ASP A 202 -16.77 -15.44 -10.03
C ASP A 202 -17.96 -16.24 -9.44
N GLY A 203 -18.95 -15.55 -8.87
CA GLY A 203 -20.11 -16.22 -8.26
C GLY A 203 -21.05 -16.92 -9.25
N ASP A 204 -20.92 -16.69 -10.54
CA ASP A 204 -21.65 -17.39 -11.61
C ASP A 204 -20.84 -18.56 -12.18
N GLY A 205 -19.61 -18.77 -11.69
CA GLY A 205 -18.69 -19.82 -12.15
C GLY A 205 -17.93 -19.45 -13.43
N GLU A 206 -17.91 -18.17 -13.80
CA GLU A 206 -17.14 -17.69 -14.94
C GLU A 206 -15.68 -17.45 -14.56
N GLU A 207 -14.75 -18.06 -15.31
CA GLU A 207 -13.32 -17.92 -15.09
C GLU A 207 -12.83 -16.50 -15.46
N VAL A 208 -12.06 -15.88 -14.57
CA VAL A 208 -11.42 -14.60 -14.78
C VAL A 208 -9.91 -14.79 -14.95
N HIS A 209 -9.34 -14.27 -16.03
CA HIS A 209 -7.89 -14.32 -16.31
C HIS A 209 -7.11 -13.54 -15.25
N SER A 210 -6.59 -14.25 -14.24
CA SER A 210 -6.17 -13.65 -12.97
C SER A 210 -5.07 -14.40 -12.21
N PHE A 211 -4.54 -15.49 -12.78
CA PHE A 211 -3.49 -16.27 -12.11
C PHE A 211 -2.22 -15.43 -11.88
N TYR A 212 -1.43 -15.81 -10.88
CA TYR A 212 -0.15 -15.17 -10.58
C TYR A 212 0.80 -16.12 -9.89
N THR A 213 2.10 -15.82 -10.02
CA THR A 213 3.17 -16.40 -9.21
C THR A 213 4.12 -15.29 -8.80
N ARG A 214 4.43 -15.17 -7.51
CA ARG A 214 5.31 -14.14 -6.94
C ARG A 214 6.21 -14.74 -5.87
N TRP A 215 7.41 -14.21 -5.75
CA TRP A 215 8.31 -14.55 -4.66
C TRP A 215 9.13 -13.32 -4.24
N SER A 216 9.55 -13.31 -2.99
CA SER A 216 10.52 -12.33 -2.50
C SER A 216 11.45 -12.95 -1.48
N THR A 217 12.64 -12.38 -1.38
CA THR A 217 13.59 -12.67 -0.30
C THR A 217 14.28 -11.40 0.12
N SER A 218 14.55 -11.26 1.42
CA SER A 218 15.36 -10.17 1.94
C SER A 218 16.21 -10.62 3.11
N ALA A 219 17.33 -9.91 3.33
CA ALA A 219 18.19 -10.10 4.47
C ALA A 219 18.62 -8.74 5.04
N ALA A 220 18.90 -8.72 6.35
CA ALA A 220 19.45 -7.56 7.05
C ALA A 220 20.51 -7.98 8.06
N LEU A 221 21.53 -7.14 8.21
CA LEU A 221 22.58 -7.25 9.21
C LEU A 221 22.58 -5.98 10.05
N GLY A 222 22.32 -6.11 11.34
CA GLY A 222 22.29 -5.00 12.29
C GLY A 222 23.48 -5.02 13.25
N TRP A 223 24.06 -3.85 13.47
CA TRP A 223 25.03 -3.58 14.52
C TRP A 223 24.41 -2.66 15.56
N THR A 224 24.35 -3.15 16.80
CA THR A 224 23.67 -2.51 17.94
C THR A 224 24.59 -2.52 19.17
N PRO A 225 25.73 -1.76 19.15
CA PRO A 225 26.76 -1.81 20.21
C PRO A 225 26.24 -1.34 21.56
N ASP A 226 25.16 -0.60 21.58
CA ASP A 226 24.46 -0.12 22.79
C ASP A 226 22.96 0.06 22.49
N ASP A 227 22.14 0.33 23.51
CA ASP A 227 20.69 0.49 23.40
C ASP A 227 20.25 1.70 22.57
N ASN A 228 21.17 2.60 22.24
CA ASN A 228 20.91 3.86 21.56
C ASN A 228 21.46 3.91 20.12
N THR A 229 22.19 2.88 19.69
CA THR A 229 22.87 2.89 18.38
C THR A 229 22.40 1.73 17.53
N LEU A 230 21.99 2.04 16.31
CA LEU A 230 21.63 1.08 15.27
C LEU A 230 22.32 1.46 13.97
N ILE A 231 23.02 0.50 13.35
CA ILE A 231 23.38 0.54 11.93
C ILE A 231 22.87 -0.75 11.32
N GLU A 232 22.03 -0.65 10.29
CA GLU A 232 21.46 -1.82 9.60
C GLU A 232 21.70 -1.72 8.10
N LEU A 233 22.34 -2.74 7.53
CA LEU A 233 22.45 -2.95 6.11
C LEU A 233 21.41 -4.01 5.70
N SER A 234 20.55 -3.67 4.74
CA SER A 234 19.53 -4.58 4.21
C SER A 234 19.61 -4.68 2.70
N ALA A 235 19.24 -5.85 2.17
CA ALA A 235 19.11 -6.10 0.74
C ALA A 235 17.92 -7.03 0.48
N GLY A 236 17.31 -6.88 -0.70
CA GLY A 236 16.18 -7.72 -1.09
C GLY A 236 16.13 -7.92 -2.60
N ARG A 237 15.46 -9.02 -2.98
CA ARG A 237 15.11 -9.32 -4.37
C ARG A 237 13.73 -9.95 -4.43
N SER A 238 12.96 -9.59 -5.44
CA SER A 238 11.66 -10.19 -5.72
C SER A 238 11.44 -10.29 -7.22
N ASP A 239 10.55 -11.19 -7.63
CA ASP A 239 10.08 -11.30 -9.01
C ASP A 239 8.69 -11.95 -9.01
N GLY A 240 7.99 -11.86 -10.15
CA GLY A 240 6.69 -12.48 -10.35
C GLY A 240 6.16 -12.36 -11.76
N GLU A 241 5.07 -13.05 -11.98
CA GLU A 241 4.24 -12.97 -13.19
C GLU A 241 2.77 -12.86 -12.77
N ALA A 242 1.97 -12.11 -13.53
CA ALA A 242 0.55 -11.92 -13.25
C ALA A 242 -0.28 -11.75 -14.52
N ALA A 243 -1.41 -12.43 -14.53
CA ALA A 243 -2.44 -12.31 -15.56
C ALA A 243 -3.41 -11.18 -15.24
N TYR A 244 -3.79 -10.40 -16.26
CA TYR A 244 -4.66 -9.25 -16.13
C TYR A 244 -5.89 -9.35 -17.03
N ALA A 245 -7.06 -9.34 -16.41
CA ALA A 245 -8.35 -9.41 -17.11
C ALA A 245 -8.75 -8.11 -17.82
N ASP A 246 -8.11 -6.98 -17.47
CA ASP A 246 -8.52 -5.64 -17.87
C ASP A 246 -7.78 -5.08 -19.09
N ARG A 247 -6.82 -5.81 -19.63
CA ARG A 247 -5.91 -5.28 -20.67
C ARG A 247 -5.35 -6.35 -21.61
N ALA A 248 -4.74 -5.88 -22.69
CA ALA A 248 -4.20 -6.73 -23.75
C ALA A 248 -2.90 -7.46 -23.39
N MET A 249 -2.21 -7.06 -22.34
CA MET A 249 -0.90 -7.59 -21.96
C MET A 249 -0.93 -8.08 -20.51
N ASP A 250 -0.12 -9.11 -20.22
CA ASP A 250 0.17 -9.60 -18.89
C ASP A 250 1.56 -9.17 -18.45
N GLY A 251 1.79 -9.13 -17.15
CA GLY A 251 3.11 -8.94 -16.58
C GLY A 251 3.84 -10.26 -16.49
N THR A 252 4.95 -10.39 -17.21
CA THR A 252 5.74 -11.62 -17.26
C THR A 252 7.02 -11.54 -16.43
N LYS A 253 7.31 -10.36 -15.89
CA LYS A 253 8.43 -10.09 -14.99
C LYS A 253 8.15 -8.82 -14.18
N PHE A 254 8.33 -8.93 -12.85
CA PHE A 254 8.24 -7.84 -11.87
C PHE A 254 9.49 -7.86 -10.98
N GLU A 255 10.67 -7.98 -11.59
CA GLU A 255 11.91 -8.08 -10.82
C GLU A 255 12.22 -6.77 -10.11
N ARG A 256 12.46 -6.85 -8.81
CA ARG A 256 12.96 -5.74 -8.01
C ARG A 256 14.20 -6.19 -7.23
N GLU A 257 15.24 -5.39 -7.27
CA GLU A 257 16.43 -5.50 -6.42
C GLU A 257 16.60 -4.22 -5.62
N ASN A 258 16.94 -4.34 -4.35
CA ASN A 258 17.18 -3.18 -3.50
C ASN A 258 18.26 -3.41 -2.45
N VAL A 259 18.92 -2.33 -2.07
CA VAL A 259 19.85 -2.27 -0.94
C VAL A 259 19.62 -0.98 -0.18
N ALA A 260 19.72 -1.03 1.15
CA ALA A 260 19.61 0.15 2.00
C ALA A 260 20.55 0.08 3.20
N LEU A 261 21.01 1.25 3.64
CA LEU A 261 21.75 1.45 4.87
C LEU A 261 20.96 2.42 5.76
N LYS A 262 20.63 1.97 6.97
CA LYS A 262 19.95 2.74 8.00
C LYS A 262 20.89 3.01 9.17
N PHE A 263 20.87 4.24 9.68
CA PHE A 263 21.57 4.66 10.89
C PHE A 263 20.58 5.31 11.85
N GLU A 264 20.70 5.00 13.13
CA GLU A 264 19.98 5.67 14.21
C GLU A 264 20.85 5.77 15.44
N LYS A 265 20.89 6.96 16.05
CA LYS A 265 21.52 7.21 17.35
C LYS A 265 20.57 8.03 18.20
N ARG A 266 20.26 7.50 19.39
CA ARG A 266 19.35 8.12 20.36
C ARG A 266 20.14 8.67 21.57
N ASN A 267 19.51 9.55 22.33
CA ASN A 267 19.99 10.07 23.61
C ASN A 267 21.41 10.65 23.54
N LEU A 268 21.72 11.42 22.46
CA LEU A 268 23.04 12.01 22.28
C LEU A 268 23.32 13.12 23.33
N SER A 269 22.30 13.88 23.69
CA SER A 269 22.35 14.91 24.76
C SER A 269 20.94 15.25 25.23
N SER A 270 20.80 16.11 26.21
CA SER A 270 19.49 16.64 26.63
C SER A 270 18.79 17.43 25.53
N LEU A 271 19.51 18.03 24.60
CA LEU A 271 18.97 18.75 23.45
C LEU A 271 18.71 17.82 22.26
N VAL A 272 19.68 16.96 21.92
CA VAL A 272 19.61 16.07 20.74
C VAL A 272 19.14 14.69 21.17
N ASN A 273 17.85 14.43 20.97
CA ASN A 273 17.22 13.19 21.37
C ASN A 273 17.54 12.04 20.39
N LYS A 274 17.45 12.31 19.07
CA LYS A 274 17.69 11.29 18.05
C LYS A 274 18.29 11.91 16.77
N VAL A 275 19.22 11.18 16.17
CA VAL A 275 19.66 11.39 14.77
C VAL A 275 19.38 10.11 14.01
N GLU A 276 18.74 10.24 12.86
CA GLU A 276 18.45 9.13 11.95
C GLU A 276 18.83 9.47 10.51
N ALA A 277 19.32 8.49 9.79
CA ALA A 277 19.60 8.61 8.36
C ALA A 277 19.34 7.28 7.66
N ASN A 278 18.90 7.36 6.42
CA ASN A 278 18.86 6.21 5.52
C ASN A 278 19.33 6.62 4.13
N VAL A 279 19.94 5.68 3.43
CA VAL A 279 20.22 5.78 1.98
C VAL A 279 19.84 4.47 1.34
N TYR A 280 19.30 4.52 0.15
CA TYR A 280 18.81 3.33 -0.53
C TYR A 280 18.96 3.42 -2.06
N TYR A 281 19.03 2.24 -2.64
CA TYR A 281 18.98 1.98 -4.07
C TYR A 281 17.87 0.95 -4.34
N SER A 282 17.09 1.14 -5.38
CA SER A 282 16.09 0.17 -5.85
C SER A 282 16.07 0.17 -7.37
N TYR A 283 16.11 -1.01 -7.96
CA TYR A 283 15.96 -1.20 -9.40
C TYR A 283 14.79 -2.12 -9.67
N ILE A 284 13.93 -1.73 -10.61
CA ILE A 284 12.76 -2.50 -11.05
C ILE A 284 12.89 -2.74 -12.55
N ASP A 285 12.85 -4.01 -12.96
CA ASP A 285 12.79 -4.44 -14.35
C ASP A 285 11.43 -5.11 -14.62
N HIS A 286 10.56 -4.41 -15.32
CA HIS A 286 9.21 -4.88 -15.63
C HIS A 286 9.10 -5.30 -17.10
N VAL A 287 8.61 -6.53 -17.34
CA VAL A 287 8.32 -7.01 -18.69
C VAL A 287 6.84 -7.32 -18.81
N MET A 288 6.22 -6.84 -19.87
CA MET A 288 4.83 -7.15 -20.20
C MET A 288 4.73 -7.57 -21.67
N ASP A 289 3.92 -8.60 -21.93
CA ASP A 289 3.63 -9.05 -23.28
C ASP A 289 2.19 -9.56 -23.43
N ASN A 290 1.80 -9.84 -24.68
CA ASN A 290 0.46 -10.33 -25.02
C ASN A 290 0.43 -11.78 -25.50
N TYR A 291 1.47 -12.58 -25.19
CA TYR A 291 1.59 -13.94 -25.76
C TYR A 291 2.19 -14.98 -24.83
N SER A 292 2.85 -14.61 -23.72
CA SER A 292 3.51 -15.58 -22.83
C SER A 292 2.54 -16.23 -21.84
N LEU A 293 1.61 -15.44 -21.28
CA LEU A 293 0.64 -15.88 -20.27
C LEU A 293 -0.79 -15.98 -20.81
N ARG A 294 -0.99 -15.72 -22.09
CA ARG A 294 -2.27 -15.84 -22.78
C ARG A 294 -2.10 -16.32 -24.21
N SER A 295 -3.14 -16.93 -24.77
CA SER A 295 -3.16 -17.27 -26.20
C SER A 295 -3.27 -16.02 -27.03
N ASN A 296 -2.36 -15.86 -28.00
CA ASN A 296 -2.43 -14.79 -28.98
C ASN A 296 -2.00 -15.29 -30.36
N THR A 297 -2.94 -15.27 -31.32
CA THR A 297 -2.70 -15.61 -32.72
C THR A 297 -2.39 -14.40 -33.59
N GLY A 298 -2.49 -13.20 -33.04
CA GLY A 298 -2.24 -11.92 -33.72
C GLY A 298 -0.78 -11.46 -33.57
N MET A 299 -0.60 -10.17 -33.75
CA MET A 299 0.73 -9.53 -33.60
C MET A 299 1.23 -9.64 -32.17
N LYS A 300 2.45 -10.16 -32.00
CA LYS A 300 3.14 -10.22 -30.72
C LYS A 300 3.68 -8.87 -30.35
N MET A 301 3.30 -8.38 -29.19
CA MET A 301 3.78 -7.12 -28.60
C MET A 301 4.47 -7.41 -27.26
N LEU A 302 5.56 -6.69 -26.99
CA LEU A 302 6.29 -6.74 -25.75
C LEU A 302 6.83 -5.35 -25.42
N ASN A 303 6.72 -4.95 -24.17
CA ASN A 303 7.36 -3.77 -23.59
C ASN A 303 8.15 -4.14 -22.34
N ASN A 304 9.31 -3.52 -22.19
CA ASN A 304 10.18 -3.71 -21.05
C ASN A 304 10.63 -2.34 -20.49
N PRO A 305 9.77 -1.62 -19.77
CA PRO A 305 10.17 -0.48 -18.98
C PRO A 305 10.96 -0.94 -17.75
N ASP A 306 11.78 -0.03 -17.23
CA ASP A 306 12.42 -0.18 -15.92
C ASP A 306 12.36 1.12 -15.13
N ARG A 307 12.83 1.05 -13.89
CA ARG A 307 13.01 2.21 -13.03
C ARG A 307 14.19 1.99 -12.10
N GLU A 308 15.11 2.91 -12.10
CA GLU A 308 16.20 3.02 -11.12
C GLU A 308 15.85 4.15 -10.15
N THR A 309 15.84 3.86 -8.86
CA THR A 309 15.57 4.85 -7.80
C THR A 309 16.74 4.88 -6.83
N LYS A 310 17.25 6.07 -6.55
CA LYS A 310 18.22 6.33 -5.48
C LYS A 310 17.60 7.36 -4.54
N GLY A 311 17.72 7.14 -3.24
CA GLY A 311 17.17 8.08 -2.28
C GLY A 311 17.93 8.07 -0.97
N GLY A 312 17.71 9.11 -0.20
CA GLY A 312 18.27 9.25 1.12
C GLY A 312 17.54 10.29 1.94
N ARG A 313 17.55 10.12 3.26
CA ARG A 313 16.93 11.01 4.23
C ARG A 313 17.81 11.11 5.46
N VAL A 314 17.91 12.31 6.02
CA VAL A 314 18.51 12.56 7.34
C VAL A 314 17.55 13.40 8.16
N ALA A 315 17.41 13.06 9.45
CA ALA A 315 16.62 13.87 10.36
C ALA A 315 17.23 13.89 11.77
N VAL A 316 17.01 14.99 12.49
CA VAL A 316 17.38 15.17 13.89
C VAL A 316 16.13 15.52 14.69
N THR A 317 15.94 14.82 15.82
CA THR A 317 14.91 15.14 16.80
C THR A 317 15.56 15.88 17.96
N LEU A 318 15.07 17.08 18.23
CA LEU A 318 15.54 17.99 19.27
C LEU A 318 14.47 18.16 20.35
N THR A 319 14.88 18.31 21.60
CA THR A 319 14.02 18.70 22.72
C THR A 319 14.64 19.94 23.39
N PRO A 320 14.44 21.15 22.81
CA PRO A 320 15.04 22.39 23.33
C PRO A 320 14.53 22.75 24.72
N THR A 321 13.29 22.46 25.00
CA THR A 321 12.62 22.61 26.30
C THR A 321 11.65 21.46 26.49
N GLU A 322 11.26 21.15 27.72
CA GLU A 322 10.34 20.06 28.04
C GLU A 322 9.04 20.05 27.20
N PRO A 323 8.33 21.19 26.98
CA PRO A 323 7.11 21.19 26.18
C PRO A 323 7.34 21.17 24.65
N LEU A 324 8.59 21.32 24.17
CA LEU A 324 8.87 21.48 22.73
C LEU A 324 9.75 20.35 22.19
N GLN A 325 9.21 19.60 21.23
CA GLN A 325 9.97 18.68 20.38
C GLN A 325 10.00 19.22 18.95
N LEU A 326 11.16 19.16 18.31
CA LEU A 326 11.38 19.54 16.93
C LEU A 326 11.98 18.36 16.16
N VAL A 327 11.49 18.10 14.97
CA VAL A 327 12.11 17.20 14.00
C VAL A 327 12.51 18.04 12.79
N LEU A 328 13.80 18.09 12.47
CA LEU A 328 14.35 18.82 11.33
C LEU A 328 15.07 17.84 10.43
N GLY A 329 14.92 17.99 9.12
CA GLY A 329 15.59 17.07 8.21
C GLY A 329 15.60 17.51 6.76
N ALA A 330 16.26 16.69 5.95
CA ALA A 330 16.33 16.80 4.51
C ALA A 330 16.27 15.43 3.87
N ASP A 331 15.77 15.37 2.65
CA ASP A 331 15.78 14.16 1.83
C ASP A 331 16.04 14.49 0.36
N MET A 332 16.43 13.43 -0.36
CA MET A 332 16.59 13.48 -1.80
C MET A 332 16.08 12.18 -2.44
N LYS A 333 15.64 12.27 -3.67
CA LYS A 333 15.30 11.10 -4.50
C LYS A 333 15.58 11.41 -5.95
N THR A 334 16.19 10.45 -6.66
CA THR A 334 16.32 10.46 -8.12
C THR A 334 15.66 9.19 -8.67
N ASP A 335 14.91 9.34 -9.76
CA ASP A 335 14.29 8.24 -10.50
C ASP A 335 14.67 8.35 -11.97
N GLU A 336 15.18 7.29 -12.56
CA GLU A 336 15.45 7.19 -13.98
C GLU A 336 14.61 6.08 -14.60
N HIS A 337 13.84 6.43 -15.63
CA HIS A 337 13.04 5.50 -16.41
C HIS A 337 13.66 5.28 -17.77
N THR A 338 13.84 4.02 -18.14
CA THR A 338 14.22 3.63 -19.49
C THR A 338 13.26 2.58 -20.04
N PHE A 339 13.28 2.36 -21.32
CA PHE A 339 12.46 1.33 -21.92
C PHE A 339 13.16 0.68 -23.12
N ARG A 340 12.69 -0.51 -23.46
CA ARG A 340 12.94 -1.20 -24.73
C ARG A 340 11.72 -2.08 -25.06
N ASP A 341 11.53 -2.39 -26.34
CA ASP A 341 10.35 -3.08 -26.84
C ASP A 341 10.67 -4.18 -27.85
N GLY A 342 9.64 -4.94 -28.23
CA GLY A 342 9.69 -5.99 -29.21
C GLY A 342 10.21 -7.32 -28.69
N THR A 343 9.92 -8.40 -29.38
CA THR A 343 10.17 -9.79 -28.94
C THR A 343 11.64 -10.14 -28.72
N ASN A 344 12.56 -9.33 -29.24
CA ASN A 344 14.02 -9.46 -29.04
C ASN A 344 14.58 -8.33 -28.15
N TYR A 345 13.79 -7.78 -27.24
CA TYR A 345 14.08 -6.62 -26.40
C TYR A 345 15.45 -6.70 -25.67
N PHE A 346 15.82 -7.90 -25.19
CA PHE A 346 17.08 -8.09 -24.47
C PHE A 346 18.34 -7.89 -25.33
N ALA A 347 18.22 -7.92 -26.66
CA ALA A 347 19.32 -7.63 -27.59
C ALA A 347 19.36 -6.13 -27.97
N LYS A 348 18.40 -5.32 -27.52
CA LYS A 348 18.34 -3.88 -27.78
C LYS A 348 18.92 -3.09 -26.60
N PRO A 349 19.57 -1.96 -26.86
CA PRO A 349 19.90 -1.02 -25.80
C PRO A 349 18.61 -0.44 -25.18
N ARG A 350 18.69 -0.03 -23.93
CA ARG A 350 17.64 0.76 -23.29
C ARG A 350 17.68 2.19 -23.81
N THR A 351 16.51 2.80 -23.91
CA THR A 351 16.33 4.19 -24.34
C THR A 351 15.77 4.98 -23.17
N GLY A 352 16.32 6.15 -22.88
CA GLY A 352 15.79 7.06 -21.85
C GLY A 352 14.33 7.43 -22.11
N ASP A 353 13.57 7.57 -21.04
CA ASP A 353 12.17 8.01 -21.06
C ASP A 353 12.01 9.31 -20.27
N LEU A 354 11.79 9.22 -18.96
CA LEU A 354 11.70 10.34 -18.04
C LEU A 354 12.66 10.13 -16.87
N SER A 355 13.29 11.21 -16.44
CA SER A 355 14.12 11.25 -15.22
C SER A 355 13.54 12.29 -14.27
N PHE A 356 13.53 12.00 -12.97
CA PHE A 356 13.01 12.87 -11.92
C PHE A 356 14.07 13.07 -10.85
N ASP A 357 14.32 14.31 -10.48
CA ASP A 357 15.14 14.68 -9.34
C ASP A 357 14.32 15.48 -8.33
N ARG A 358 14.49 15.15 -7.05
CA ARG A 358 13.80 15.82 -5.94
C ARG A 358 14.75 16.03 -4.77
N TYR A 359 14.73 17.25 -4.23
CA TYR A 359 15.43 17.65 -3.02
C TYR A 359 14.46 18.34 -2.06
N GLY A 360 14.36 17.90 -0.83
CA GLY A 360 13.42 18.42 0.15
C GLY A 360 14.09 18.78 1.47
N VAL A 361 13.58 19.84 2.11
CA VAL A 361 13.89 20.19 3.50
C VAL A 361 12.60 20.31 4.28
N PHE A 362 12.60 19.82 5.52
CA PHE A 362 11.39 19.79 6.35
C PHE A 362 11.67 20.04 7.82
N GLY A 363 10.65 20.52 8.50
CA GLY A 363 10.65 20.68 9.95
C GLY A 363 9.25 20.51 10.52
N GLU A 364 9.14 19.76 11.62
CA GLU A 364 7.91 19.53 12.36
C GLU A 364 8.15 19.84 13.84
N ALA A 365 7.21 20.56 14.46
CA ALA A 365 7.21 20.93 15.85
C ALA A 365 5.99 20.37 16.57
N THR A 366 6.19 19.74 17.70
CA THR A 366 5.15 19.40 18.66
C THR A 366 5.36 20.24 19.91
N TYR A 367 4.36 21.05 20.25
CA TYR A 367 4.39 21.91 21.45
C TYR A 367 3.24 21.53 22.39
N ALA A 368 3.59 21.02 23.57
CA ALA A 368 2.66 20.75 24.65
C ALA A 368 2.26 22.09 25.31
N LEU A 369 0.97 22.45 25.22
CA LEU A 369 0.43 23.62 25.92
C LEU A 369 0.26 23.33 27.41
N ASP A 370 -0.08 22.11 27.73
CA ASP A 370 -0.18 21.50 29.06
C ASP A 370 -0.21 19.98 28.92
N ASP A 371 -0.55 19.26 30.02
CA ASP A 371 -0.55 17.80 30.08
C ASP A 371 -1.57 17.11 29.14
N VAL A 372 -2.53 17.84 28.61
CA VAL A 372 -3.63 17.28 27.80
C VAL A 372 -3.78 17.97 26.43
N ARG A 373 -3.20 19.16 26.21
CA ARG A 373 -3.33 19.92 24.98
C ARG A 373 -2.00 20.10 24.28
N ARG A 374 -1.99 19.93 22.98
CA ARG A 374 -0.80 20.14 22.15
C ARG A 374 -1.14 20.70 20.78
N VAL A 375 -0.19 21.43 20.24
CA VAL A 375 -0.21 21.93 18.86
C VAL A 375 0.94 21.27 18.12
N ILE A 376 0.64 20.72 16.95
CA ILE A 376 1.61 20.11 16.06
C ILE A 376 1.56 20.86 14.74
N GLY A 377 2.72 21.26 14.23
CA GLY A 377 2.79 21.95 12.96
C GLY A 377 4.07 21.63 12.23
N GLY A 378 4.01 21.60 10.90
CA GLY A 378 5.16 21.29 10.07
C GLY A 378 5.17 22.10 8.79
N LEU A 379 6.36 22.33 8.28
CA LEU A 379 6.62 22.97 6.99
C LEU A 379 7.64 22.15 6.21
N ARG A 380 7.45 22.07 4.90
CA ARG A 380 8.32 21.41 3.97
C ARG A 380 8.41 22.20 2.67
N VAL A 381 9.57 22.21 2.04
CA VAL A 381 9.77 22.76 0.71
C VAL A 381 10.55 21.73 -0.09
N ASP A 382 10.07 21.43 -1.30
CA ASP A 382 10.67 20.47 -2.21
C ASP A 382 10.95 21.16 -3.55
N ASP A 383 12.13 20.93 -4.09
CA ASP A 383 12.51 21.29 -5.43
C ASP A 383 12.42 20.04 -6.31
N HIS A 384 11.61 20.10 -7.35
CA HIS A 384 11.35 19.00 -8.28
C HIS A 384 11.82 19.37 -9.68
N GLU A 385 12.48 18.45 -10.34
CA GLU A 385 12.84 18.54 -11.74
C GLU A 385 12.46 17.25 -12.48
N VAL A 386 11.93 17.38 -13.69
CA VAL A 386 11.69 16.25 -14.60
C VAL A 386 12.29 16.54 -15.95
N THR A 387 13.03 15.58 -16.49
CA THR A 387 13.61 15.64 -17.83
C THR A 387 12.97 14.58 -18.72
N ASN A 388 12.51 15.00 -19.91
CA ASN A 388 11.94 14.10 -20.90
C ASN A 388 12.99 13.80 -22.01
N ASP A 389 13.65 12.66 -21.89
CA ASP A 389 14.70 12.24 -22.82
C ASP A 389 14.17 11.91 -24.22
N LYS A 390 12.93 11.40 -24.32
CA LYS A 390 12.27 11.14 -25.62
C LYS A 390 11.98 12.41 -26.41
N MET A 391 11.85 13.53 -25.74
CA MET A 391 11.58 14.84 -26.36
C MET A 391 12.85 15.70 -26.47
N GLY A 392 14.03 15.07 -26.45
CA GLY A 392 15.31 15.77 -26.64
C GLY A 392 15.84 16.46 -25.39
N GLY A 393 15.48 15.98 -24.20
CA GLY A 393 15.96 16.49 -22.92
C GLY A 393 15.26 17.78 -22.47
N ILE A 394 13.97 17.93 -22.78
CA ILE A 394 13.18 19.06 -22.24
C ILE A 394 13.01 18.85 -20.75
N THR A 395 13.30 19.89 -19.97
CA THR A 395 13.25 19.88 -18.51
C THR A 395 12.20 20.86 -18.01
N GLU A 396 11.41 20.43 -17.02
CA GLU A 396 10.48 21.24 -16.22
C GLU A 396 10.85 21.14 -14.76
N SER A 397 10.75 22.25 -14.02
CA SER A 397 11.08 22.29 -12.59
C SER A 397 10.12 23.19 -11.82
N GLU A 398 9.82 22.78 -10.58
CA GLU A 398 8.93 23.50 -9.67
C GLU A 398 9.40 23.37 -8.22
N THR A 399 9.27 24.47 -7.47
CA THR A 399 9.50 24.48 -6.02
C THR A 399 8.16 24.47 -5.29
N LEU A 400 7.88 23.42 -4.56
CA LEU A 400 6.56 23.12 -3.98
C LEU A 400 6.60 23.18 -2.45
N PRO A 401 5.85 24.12 -1.82
CA PRO A 401 5.69 24.15 -0.38
C PRO A 401 4.60 23.17 0.08
N SER A 402 4.75 22.64 1.29
CA SER A 402 3.73 21.88 2.01
C SER A 402 3.80 22.22 3.49
N GLY A 403 2.68 22.08 4.20
CA GLY A 403 2.66 22.32 5.63
C GLY A 403 1.32 22.03 6.27
N PHE A 404 1.31 21.94 7.59
CA PHE A 404 0.08 21.73 8.34
C PHE A 404 0.16 22.35 9.72
N LEU A 405 -1.01 22.54 10.33
CA LEU A 405 -1.18 22.89 11.72
C LEU A 405 -2.34 22.07 12.29
N ARG A 406 -2.09 21.37 13.42
CA ARG A 406 -3.07 20.52 14.09
C ARG A 406 -3.09 20.82 15.59
N TYR A 407 -4.27 20.97 16.13
CA TYR A 407 -4.51 21.03 17.56
C TYR A 407 -5.10 19.71 18.02
N GLU A 408 -4.59 19.20 19.13
CA GLU A 408 -5.05 17.96 19.77
C GLU A 408 -5.34 18.23 21.24
N ASN A 409 -6.39 17.59 21.76
CA ASN A 409 -6.76 17.67 23.15
C ASN A 409 -7.23 16.31 23.68
N ASP A 410 -6.55 15.82 24.70
CA ASP A 410 -6.91 14.59 25.36
C ASP A 410 -8.11 14.83 26.29
N TYR A 411 -9.03 13.86 26.36
CA TYR A 411 -10.12 13.93 27.31
C TYR A 411 -9.59 13.88 28.76
N ALA A 412 -10.22 14.64 29.66
CA ALA A 412 -9.80 14.71 31.06
C ALA A 412 -9.75 13.36 31.80
N SER A 413 -10.42 12.35 31.29
CA SER A 413 -10.41 10.97 31.80
C SER A 413 -9.27 10.11 31.23
N GLY A 414 -8.45 10.64 30.29
CA GLY A 414 -7.50 9.84 29.51
C GLY A 414 -8.17 8.87 28.53
N ALA A 415 -9.47 9.04 28.27
CA ALA A 415 -10.26 8.10 27.47
C ALA A 415 -10.02 8.23 25.96
N GLY A 416 -9.23 9.19 25.49
CA GLY A 416 -8.94 9.42 24.07
C GLY A 416 -8.63 10.86 23.75
N THR A 417 -8.56 11.19 22.46
CA THR A 417 -8.14 12.50 21.95
C THR A 417 -9.10 12.96 20.86
N TRP A 418 -9.46 14.24 20.85
CA TRP A 418 -10.05 14.89 19.69
C TRP A 418 -9.06 15.86 19.04
N TYR A 419 -9.22 16.09 17.76
CA TYR A 419 -8.32 16.94 16.99
C TYR A 419 -9.04 17.75 15.92
N VAL A 420 -8.40 18.84 15.54
CA VAL A 420 -8.69 19.61 14.33
C VAL A 420 -7.38 20.01 13.67
N GLY A 421 -7.27 19.81 12.38
CA GLY A 421 -6.06 20.10 11.62
C GLY A 421 -6.37 20.71 10.25
N LEU A 422 -5.53 21.64 9.82
CA LEU A 422 -5.51 22.19 8.47
C LEU A 422 -4.17 21.83 7.85
N GLY A 423 -4.20 21.17 6.68
CA GLY A 423 -3.01 20.79 5.94
C GLY A 423 -3.04 21.29 4.51
N HIS A 424 -1.88 21.58 3.98
CA HIS A 424 -1.65 21.94 2.59
C HIS A 424 -0.50 21.10 2.03
N ALA A 425 -0.69 20.49 0.86
CA ALA A 425 0.34 19.73 0.17
C ALA A 425 0.28 20.01 -1.32
N GLU A 426 1.44 20.28 -1.91
CA GLU A 426 1.60 20.43 -3.35
C GLU A 426 2.32 19.22 -3.92
N ARG A 427 1.80 18.64 -5.01
CA ARG A 427 2.28 17.43 -5.63
C ARG A 427 2.72 17.66 -7.06
N PHE A 428 3.97 17.38 -7.34
CA PHE A 428 4.47 17.37 -8.71
C PHE A 428 3.82 16.22 -9.51
N PRO A 429 3.49 16.42 -10.81
CA PRO A 429 2.98 15.34 -11.66
C PRO A 429 3.96 14.15 -11.70
N ASP A 430 3.43 12.94 -11.72
CA ASP A 430 4.21 11.72 -11.64
C ASP A 430 4.47 11.11 -13.04
N TYR A 431 5.38 10.13 -13.10
CA TYR A 431 5.72 9.37 -14.30
C TYR A 431 4.50 8.89 -15.09
N TRP A 432 3.50 8.31 -14.39
CA TRP A 432 2.28 7.81 -15.03
C TRP A 432 1.42 8.90 -15.66
N GLU A 433 1.46 10.11 -15.16
CA GLU A 433 0.74 11.28 -15.66
C GLU A 433 1.49 11.88 -16.85
N PHE A 434 2.79 12.15 -16.71
CA PHE A 434 3.64 12.63 -17.80
C PHE A 434 3.77 11.64 -18.96
N MET A 435 3.78 10.33 -18.69
CA MET A 435 3.80 9.32 -19.73
C MET A 435 2.57 9.42 -20.65
N ARG A 436 1.41 9.84 -20.13
CA ARG A 436 0.21 10.08 -20.94
C ARG A 436 0.33 11.35 -21.77
N THR A 437 0.84 12.43 -21.21
CA THR A 437 1.10 13.68 -21.95
C THR A 437 2.23 13.51 -22.97
N ALA A 438 3.30 12.83 -22.59
CA ALA A 438 4.45 12.59 -23.48
C ALA A 438 4.12 11.75 -24.72
N ASN A 439 3.09 10.94 -24.67
CA ASN A 439 2.61 10.12 -25.80
C ASN A 439 1.45 10.77 -26.58
N LEU A 440 0.96 11.95 -26.18
CA LEU A 440 0.03 12.78 -26.91
C LEU A 440 0.83 13.84 -27.68
N PRO A 441 0.42 14.12 -28.85
CA PRO A 441 0.25 13.31 -30.01
C PRO A 441 1.59 12.91 -30.61
N ARG A 442 1.62 11.92 -31.44
CA ARG A 442 2.78 11.63 -32.35
C ARG A 442 3.25 12.83 -33.19
N SER A 443 2.66 13.99 -32.97
CA SER A 443 2.99 15.27 -33.60
C SER A 443 4.16 16.01 -32.97
N GLY A 444 4.77 15.50 -31.89
CA GLY A 444 5.99 16.10 -31.30
C GLY A 444 5.77 17.48 -30.65
N ASP A 445 4.57 17.76 -30.13
CA ASP A 445 4.32 19.03 -29.44
C ASP A 445 4.83 18.97 -27.99
N ALA A 446 6.04 19.48 -27.77
CA ALA A 446 6.67 19.62 -26.46
C ALA A 446 5.81 20.42 -25.45
N ARG A 447 4.87 21.23 -25.91
CA ARG A 447 4.02 22.06 -25.06
C ARG A 447 3.06 21.25 -24.19
N THR A 448 2.68 20.03 -24.59
CA THR A 448 1.80 19.19 -23.79
C THR A 448 2.48 18.69 -22.52
N PHE A 449 3.79 18.43 -22.56
CA PHE A 449 4.58 18.07 -21.38
C PHE A 449 4.65 19.24 -20.39
N ALA A 450 4.87 20.46 -20.87
CA ALA A 450 5.04 21.68 -20.07
C ALA A 450 3.72 22.31 -19.60
N THR A 451 2.55 21.72 -19.85
CA THR A 451 1.23 22.32 -19.51
C THR A 451 0.49 21.61 -18.38
N LEU A 452 1.12 20.64 -17.73
CA LEU A 452 0.51 19.93 -16.59
C LEU A 452 1.01 20.55 -15.27
N ASP A 453 0.13 21.30 -14.62
CA ASP A 453 0.44 21.99 -13.38
C ASP A 453 0.47 21.03 -12.17
N PRO A 454 1.29 21.30 -11.13
CA PRO A 454 1.24 20.59 -9.86
C PRO A 454 -0.11 20.68 -9.18
N GLU A 455 -0.58 19.58 -8.59
CA GLU A 455 -1.81 19.59 -7.76
C GLU A 455 -1.56 20.27 -6.42
N LYS A 456 -2.51 21.10 -5.97
CA LYS A 456 -2.47 21.82 -4.69
C LYS A 456 -3.69 21.44 -3.84
N THR A 457 -3.45 20.71 -2.78
CA THR A 457 -4.50 20.19 -1.90
C THR A 457 -4.50 20.96 -0.58
N THR A 458 -5.63 21.58 -0.24
CA THR A 458 -5.86 22.16 1.10
C THR A 458 -6.99 21.41 1.77
N GLN A 459 -6.73 20.82 2.95
CA GLN A 459 -7.65 19.93 3.63
C GLN A 459 -7.83 20.29 5.11
N LEU A 460 -9.08 20.34 5.55
CA LEU A 460 -9.49 20.39 6.95
C LEU A 460 -9.83 18.96 7.41
N ASP A 461 -9.23 18.53 8.51
CA ASP A 461 -9.52 17.27 9.19
C ASP A 461 -10.04 17.54 10.60
N VAL A 462 -11.09 16.82 10.99
CA VAL A 462 -11.65 16.86 12.35
C VAL A 462 -11.99 15.45 12.78
N GLY A 463 -11.64 15.09 14.00
CA GLY A 463 -11.97 13.74 14.47
C GLY A 463 -11.68 13.52 15.93
N ALA A 464 -11.95 12.31 16.36
CA ALA A 464 -11.71 11.84 17.72
C ALA A 464 -11.51 10.33 17.75
N ASN A 465 -10.71 9.88 18.71
CA ASN A 465 -10.71 8.51 19.19
C ASN A 465 -11.15 8.48 20.65
N TRP A 466 -11.73 7.35 21.06
CA TRP A 466 -12.28 7.23 22.41
C TRP A 466 -12.26 5.76 22.85
N THR A 467 -11.79 5.53 24.07
CA THR A 467 -11.79 4.21 24.70
C THR A 467 -12.27 4.36 26.14
N HIS A 468 -13.36 3.69 26.48
CA HIS A 468 -13.90 3.70 27.84
C HIS A 468 -14.62 2.40 28.16
N GLY A 469 -14.16 1.71 29.20
CA GLY A 469 -14.70 0.43 29.59
C GLY A 469 -14.59 -0.60 28.47
N GLU A 470 -15.72 -1.12 28.02
CA GLU A 470 -15.82 -2.16 26.99
C GLU A 470 -15.90 -1.61 25.56
N TRP A 471 -15.87 -0.29 25.40
CA TRP A 471 -16.02 0.40 24.12
C TRP A 471 -14.74 1.07 23.67
N SER A 472 -14.43 0.93 22.41
CA SER A 472 -13.49 1.80 21.70
C SER A 472 -14.10 2.25 20.38
N ALA A 473 -13.88 3.51 20.00
CA ALA A 473 -14.40 4.07 18.76
C ALA A 473 -13.48 5.14 18.22
N SER A 474 -13.48 5.31 16.91
CA SER A 474 -12.87 6.46 16.26
C SER A 474 -13.78 7.03 15.16
N VAL A 475 -13.63 8.32 14.91
CA VAL A 475 -14.28 9.02 13.81
C VAL A 475 -13.35 10.08 13.25
N SER A 476 -13.30 10.18 11.93
CA SER A 476 -12.51 11.18 11.20
C SER A 476 -13.33 11.71 10.03
N GLY A 477 -13.56 13.01 9.99
CA GLY A 477 -14.14 13.72 8.86
C GLY A 477 -13.12 14.61 8.19
N PHE A 478 -13.20 14.74 6.87
CA PHE A 478 -12.30 15.60 6.10
C PHE A 478 -13.06 16.37 5.01
N TYR A 479 -12.55 17.55 4.70
CA TYR A 479 -12.99 18.38 3.59
C TYR A 479 -11.76 18.92 2.86
N SER A 480 -11.63 18.60 1.59
CA SER A 480 -10.46 18.89 0.78
C SER A 480 -10.86 19.69 -0.46
N LYS A 481 -10.16 20.79 -0.70
CA LYS A 481 -10.11 21.48 -1.99
C LYS A 481 -8.81 21.12 -2.68
N VAL A 482 -8.91 20.73 -3.94
CA VAL A 482 -7.76 20.40 -4.79
C VAL A 482 -7.81 21.30 -6.01
N ASP A 483 -6.93 22.28 -6.04
CA ASP A 483 -6.69 23.09 -7.21
C ASP A 483 -5.75 22.30 -8.14
N ASP A 484 -5.98 22.40 -9.43
CA ASP A 484 -5.18 21.73 -10.46
C ASP A 484 -5.17 20.18 -10.36
N TYR A 485 -6.26 19.53 -9.88
CA TYR A 485 -6.38 18.07 -9.83
C TYR A 485 -6.14 17.46 -11.20
N ILE A 486 -5.20 16.52 -11.31
CA ILE A 486 -4.84 15.84 -12.57
C ILE A 486 -5.86 14.76 -12.88
N LEU A 487 -6.68 15.01 -13.92
CA LEU A 487 -7.76 14.15 -14.37
C LEU A 487 -7.43 13.57 -15.75
N LEU A 488 -7.60 12.26 -15.91
CA LEU A 488 -7.51 11.58 -17.20
C LEU A 488 -8.91 11.42 -17.81
N ARG A 489 -9.04 11.75 -19.10
CA ARG A 489 -10.20 11.39 -19.91
C ARG A 489 -9.78 10.43 -21.00
N TRP A 490 -10.26 9.20 -20.90
CA TRP A 490 -9.96 8.15 -21.85
C TRP A 490 -10.69 8.38 -23.16
N VAL A 491 -9.94 8.45 -24.26
CA VAL A 491 -10.44 8.60 -25.63
C VAL A 491 -10.49 7.24 -26.31
N THR A 492 -9.53 6.39 -26.03
CA THR A 492 -9.46 4.98 -26.42
C THR A 492 -8.96 4.16 -25.22
N PRO A 493 -9.00 2.82 -25.25
CA PRO A 493 -8.46 1.99 -24.17
C PRO A 493 -6.98 2.23 -23.80
N VAL A 494 -6.22 2.86 -24.70
CA VAL A 494 -4.78 3.08 -24.54
C VAL A 494 -4.36 4.56 -24.65
N THR A 495 -5.31 5.45 -24.91
CA THR A 495 -5.05 6.88 -25.09
C THR A 495 -5.95 7.70 -24.16
N ALA A 496 -5.36 8.55 -23.37
CA ALA A 496 -6.08 9.49 -22.51
C ALA A 496 -5.62 10.92 -22.76
N ASN A 497 -6.54 11.87 -22.61
CA ASN A 497 -6.21 13.28 -22.45
C ASN A 497 -6.03 13.55 -20.97
N VAL A 498 -4.91 14.15 -20.59
CA VAL A 498 -4.61 14.56 -19.21
C VAL A 498 -4.80 16.06 -19.11
N ARG A 499 -5.45 16.52 -18.05
CA ARG A 499 -5.66 17.95 -17.79
C ARG A 499 -5.82 18.23 -16.30
N ASN A 500 -5.55 19.44 -15.92
CA ASN A 500 -5.87 19.96 -14.59
C ASN A 500 -7.34 20.39 -14.51
N VAL A 501 -7.99 20.15 -13.38
CA VAL A 501 -9.33 20.60 -13.01
C VAL A 501 -9.35 20.93 -11.54
N ASP A 502 -10.23 21.81 -11.10
CA ASP A 502 -10.48 22.03 -9.70
C ASP A 502 -11.44 20.97 -9.17
N ALA A 503 -11.19 20.46 -7.98
CA ALA A 503 -12.01 19.43 -7.37
C ALA A 503 -12.24 19.69 -5.87
N THR A 504 -13.40 19.25 -5.40
CA THR A 504 -13.74 19.18 -3.98
C THR A 504 -13.98 17.74 -3.58
N VAL A 505 -13.30 17.25 -2.54
CA VAL A 505 -13.45 15.88 -2.02
C VAL A 505 -13.68 15.97 -0.51
N TYR A 506 -14.72 15.29 -0.01
CA TYR A 506 -15.00 15.24 1.42
C TYR A 506 -15.58 13.89 1.82
N GLY A 507 -15.43 13.55 3.11
CA GLY A 507 -15.87 12.24 3.57
C GLY A 507 -15.82 12.06 5.07
N LEU A 508 -16.24 10.87 5.47
CA LEU A 508 -16.30 10.42 6.85
C LEU A 508 -15.84 8.97 6.95
N GLU A 509 -14.99 8.70 7.92
CA GLU A 509 -14.54 7.35 8.28
C GLU A 509 -14.75 7.15 9.78
N GLY A 510 -15.04 5.92 10.18
CA GLY A 510 -15.14 5.60 11.59
C GLY A 510 -15.14 4.10 11.83
N ASP A 511 -14.83 3.77 13.06
CA ASP A 511 -14.89 2.41 13.60
C ASP A 511 -15.42 2.41 15.03
N VAL A 512 -15.98 1.28 15.42
CA VAL A 512 -16.42 1.02 16.79
C VAL A 512 -16.17 -0.44 17.13
N THR A 513 -15.66 -0.70 18.32
CA THR A 513 -15.52 -2.04 18.89
C THR A 513 -16.19 -2.08 20.27
N TRP A 514 -16.97 -3.10 20.52
CA TRP A 514 -17.67 -3.35 21.77
C TRP A 514 -17.37 -4.76 22.30
N ARG A 515 -16.71 -4.83 23.45
CA ARG A 515 -16.43 -6.08 24.17
C ARG A 515 -17.59 -6.40 25.11
N PHE A 516 -18.68 -6.97 24.59
CA PHE A 516 -19.95 -7.11 25.28
C PHE A 516 -20.02 -8.29 26.26
N ALA A 517 -19.08 -9.22 26.20
CA ALA A 517 -18.96 -10.34 27.15
C ALA A 517 -17.48 -10.82 27.18
N PRO A 518 -17.09 -11.62 28.22
CA PRO A 518 -15.78 -12.25 28.21
C PRO A 518 -15.57 -13.05 26.92
N ASN A 519 -14.44 -12.79 26.24
CA ASN A 519 -14.06 -13.43 24.97
C ASN A 519 -14.92 -13.06 23.75
N TRP A 520 -15.92 -12.18 23.89
CA TRP A 520 -16.77 -11.75 22.79
C TRP A 520 -16.63 -10.27 22.50
N GLN A 521 -16.51 -9.94 21.22
CA GLN A 521 -16.59 -8.56 20.75
C GLN A 521 -17.40 -8.45 19.46
N ALA A 522 -18.02 -7.29 19.29
CA ALA A 522 -18.61 -6.84 18.04
C ALA A 522 -17.84 -5.62 17.55
N TYR A 523 -17.70 -5.49 16.25
CA TYR A 523 -17.09 -4.31 15.65
C TYR A 523 -17.86 -3.83 14.42
N GLY A 524 -17.73 -2.56 14.14
CA GLY A 524 -18.28 -1.96 12.95
C GLY A 524 -17.34 -0.93 12.37
N THR A 525 -17.31 -0.81 11.04
CA THR A 525 -16.61 0.25 10.33
C THR A 525 -17.50 0.89 9.31
N LEU A 526 -17.26 2.17 9.06
CA LEU A 526 -17.94 2.94 8.02
C LEU A 526 -16.92 3.79 7.27
N ALA A 527 -17.05 3.86 5.95
CA ALA A 527 -16.29 4.77 5.11
C ALA A 527 -17.18 5.35 4.02
N TRP A 528 -17.16 6.66 3.87
CA TRP A 528 -17.91 7.37 2.84
C TRP A 528 -17.09 8.53 2.31
N VAL A 529 -17.08 8.69 1.00
CA VAL A 529 -16.42 9.78 0.30
C VAL A 529 -17.28 10.31 -0.83
N ARG A 530 -17.18 11.61 -1.08
CA ARG A 530 -17.82 12.27 -2.21
C ARG A 530 -16.86 13.25 -2.86
N GLY A 531 -16.67 13.11 -4.17
CA GLY A 531 -15.88 14.00 -5.00
C GLY A 531 -16.73 14.73 -6.04
N THR A 532 -16.34 15.95 -6.35
CA THR A 532 -16.90 16.79 -7.42
C THR A 532 -15.76 17.39 -8.23
N ASN A 533 -15.83 17.33 -9.53
CA ASN A 533 -15.01 18.12 -10.45
C ASN A 533 -15.74 19.46 -10.60
N ASP A 534 -15.20 20.47 -9.93
CA ASP A 534 -15.81 21.80 -9.84
C ASP A 534 -15.70 22.57 -11.16
N THR A 535 -14.63 22.34 -11.93
CA THR A 535 -14.42 22.95 -13.26
C THR A 535 -15.53 22.57 -14.24
N ASP A 536 -15.94 21.30 -14.27
CA ASP A 536 -16.95 20.82 -15.20
C ASP A 536 -18.34 20.71 -14.56
N ASN A 537 -18.46 20.95 -13.25
CA ASN A 537 -19.66 20.73 -12.44
C ASN A 537 -20.24 19.30 -12.60
N LYS A 538 -19.35 18.29 -12.43
CA LYS A 538 -19.64 16.89 -12.56
C LYS A 538 -19.20 16.09 -11.34
N PRO A 539 -19.67 14.84 -11.14
CA PRO A 539 -19.02 13.94 -10.20
C PRO A 539 -17.53 13.78 -10.53
N LEU A 540 -16.67 13.80 -9.51
CA LEU A 540 -15.29 13.37 -9.68
C LEU A 540 -15.28 11.86 -9.93
N ALA A 541 -14.55 11.44 -10.95
CA ALA A 541 -14.53 10.04 -11.37
C ALA A 541 -13.86 9.13 -10.33
N GLN A 542 -14.21 7.83 -10.39
CA GLN A 542 -13.61 6.77 -9.58
C GLN A 542 -13.68 7.00 -8.06
N GLN A 543 -14.80 7.52 -7.58
CA GLN A 543 -15.07 7.67 -6.17
C GLN A 543 -15.72 6.39 -5.62
N PRO A 544 -15.18 5.76 -4.55
CA PRO A 544 -15.78 4.57 -3.97
C PRO A 544 -17.16 4.87 -3.37
N PRO A 545 -18.09 3.90 -3.41
CA PRO A 545 -19.38 4.01 -2.72
C PRO A 545 -19.22 3.97 -1.20
N LEU A 546 -20.29 4.29 -0.47
CA LEU A 546 -20.38 4.05 0.97
C LEU A 546 -20.16 2.55 1.25
N GLU A 547 -19.23 2.23 2.15
CA GLU A 547 -18.94 0.91 2.65
C GLU A 547 -19.14 0.83 4.15
N ALA A 548 -19.76 -0.24 4.61
CA ALA A 548 -19.85 -0.61 6.04
C ALA A 548 -19.46 -2.08 6.22
N LYS A 549 -18.74 -2.38 7.31
CA LYS A 549 -18.45 -3.74 7.76
C LYS A 549 -19.00 -3.90 9.18
N LEU A 550 -19.67 -5.01 9.45
CA LEU A 550 -20.12 -5.38 10.78
C LEU A 550 -19.64 -6.78 11.09
N GLY A 551 -19.02 -6.97 12.22
CA GLY A 551 -18.49 -8.26 12.61
C GLY A 551 -18.74 -8.60 14.07
N VAL A 552 -18.70 -9.89 14.37
CA VAL A 552 -18.72 -10.45 15.71
C VAL A 552 -17.63 -11.51 15.81
N GLU A 553 -16.94 -11.52 16.94
CA GLU A 553 -15.82 -12.42 17.19
C GLU A 553 -15.88 -12.99 18.59
N TYR A 554 -15.46 -14.24 18.67
CA TYR A 554 -15.21 -14.96 19.93
C TYR A 554 -13.75 -15.42 19.95
N ASP A 555 -13.03 -15.21 21.04
CA ASP A 555 -11.69 -15.74 21.24
C ASP A 555 -11.44 -16.06 22.72
N ASN A 556 -11.30 -17.35 23.03
CA ASN A 556 -10.93 -17.82 24.37
C ASN A 556 -9.46 -18.21 24.49
N ARG A 557 -8.62 -17.79 23.54
CA ARG A 557 -7.16 -18.08 23.41
C ARG A 557 -6.84 -19.53 22.99
N VAL A 558 -7.80 -20.42 22.91
CA VAL A 558 -7.66 -21.78 22.36
C VAL A 558 -8.42 -21.88 21.04
N PHE A 559 -9.69 -21.44 21.05
CA PHE A 559 -10.54 -21.38 19.87
C PHE A 559 -10.97 -19.94 19.61
N SER A 560 -11.04 -19.59 18.35
CA SER A 560 -11.63 -18.34 17.89
C SER A 560 -12.65 -18.60 16.78
N TYR A 561 -13.69 -17.75 16.70
CA TYR A 561 -14.72 -17.78 15.66
C TYR A 561 -15.05 -16.35 15.28
N GLY A 562 -15.19 -16.11 13.99
CA GLY A 562 -15.54 -14.79 13.47
C GLY A 562 -16.58 -14.87 12.38
N ALA A 563 -17.44 -13.85 12.33
CA ALA A 563 -18.36 -13.59 11.24
C ALA A 563 -18.33 -12.11 10.91
N MET A 564 -18.27 -11.77 9.61
CA MET A 564 -18.27 -10.40 9.12
C MET A 564 -19.19 -10.25 7.92
N VAL A 565 -20.06 -9.26 7.96
CA VAL A 565 -20.85 -8.80 6.81
C VAL A 565 -20.23 -7.54 6.28
N ARG A 566 -19.86 -7.53 5.00
CA ARG A 566 -19.44 -6.35 4.24
C ARG A 566 -20.61 -5.88 3.38
N MET A 567 -20.95 -4.61 3.49
CA MET A 567 -22.04 -3.97 2.77
C MET A 567 -21.51 -2.78 1.98
N VAL A 568 -21.80 -2.75 0.70
CA VAL A 568 -21.40 -1.68 -0.21
C VAL A 568 -22.65 -1.12 -0.86
N ALA A 569 -22.84 0.19 -0.77
CA ALA A 569 -24.01 0.85 -1.38
C ALA A 569 -23.88 0.91 -2.90
N LYS A 570 -25.00 1.17 -3.58
CA LYS A 570 -24.94 1.53 -5.00
C LYS A 570 -24.14 2.81 -5.21
N GLN A 571 -23.44 2.90 -6.35
CA GLN A 571 -22.83 4.15 -6.80
C GLN A 571 -23.48 4.61 -8.09
N ASP A 572 -24.11 5.77 -8.05
CA ASP A 572 -24.79 6.40 -9.18
C ASP A 572 -24.17 7.76 -9.57
N ARG A 573 -23.07 8.13 -8.92
CA ARG A 573 -22.28 9.32 -9.25
C ARG A 573 -21.03 8.89 -10.01
N TYR A 574 -20.95 9.22 -11.28
CA TYR A 574 -19.85 8.86 -12.17
C TYR A 574 -19.69 9.89 -13.30
N ASP A 575 -18.53 9.92 -13.94
CA ASP A 575 -18.27 10.64 -15.20
C ASP A 575 -17.64 9.66 -16.20
N ILE A 576 -18.47 9.08 -17.09
CA ILE A 576 -18.05 8.04 -18.04
C ILE A 576 -16.84 8.49 -18.85
N GLY A 577 -15.82 7.64 -18.89
CA GLY A 577 -14.57 7.87 -19.61
C GLY A 577 -13.56 8.73 -18.86
N SER A 578 -13.93 9.33 -17.73
CA SER A 578 -12.99 10.01 -16.84
C SER A 578 -12.50 9.06 -15.74
N GLY A 579 -11.28 9.22 -15.27
CA GLY A 579 -10.75 8.33 -14.26
C GLY A 579 -9.35 8.63 -13.78
N SER A 580 -8.78 7.59 -13.17
CA SER A 580 -7.47 7.62 -12.56
C SER A 580 -6.34 7.42 -13.58
N ILE A 581 -5.12 7.58 -13.11
CA ILE A 581 -3.88 7.33 -13.87
C ILE A 581 -3.65 5.85 -14.22
N VAL A 582 -4.34 4.92 -13.58
CA VAL A 582 -4.25 3.49 -13.92
C VAL A 582 -4.76 3.26 -15.33
N ALA A 583 -4.00 2.54 -16.16
CA ALA A 583 -4.42 2.22 -17.53
C ALA A 583 -5.82 1.61 -17.54
N ASN A 584 -6.74 2.14 -18.36
CA ASN A 584 -8.16 1.80 -18.40
C ASN A 584 -8.93 2.04 -17.08
N GLY A 585 -8.35 2.75 -16.10
CA GLY A 585 -9.04 3.17 -14.89
C GLY A 585 -9.99 4.32 -15.21
N GLN A 586 -11.29 4.02 -15.43
CA GLN A 586 -12.31 4.99 -15.80
C GLN A 586 -13.67 4.57 -15.26
N ASP A 587 -14.55 5.55 -15.12
CA ASP A 587 -15.94 5.28 -14.83
C ASP A 587 -16.65 4.65 -16.03
N LEU A 588 -17.35 3.54 -15.77
CA LEU A 588 -18.12 2.77 -16.75
C LEU A 588 -19.64 2.85 -16.50
N GLY A 589 -20.09 3.82 -15.70
CA GLY A 589 -21.49 3.97 -15.31
C GLY A 589 -21.77 3.49 -13.88
N ALA A 590 -23.03 3.49 -13.50
CA ALA A 590 -23.49 3.10 -12.16
C ALA A 590 -23.19 1.64 -11.82
N THR A 591 -23.04 1.37 -10.52
CA THR A 591 -22.92 0.00 -9.97
C THR A 591 -23.99 -0.26 -8.93
N PRO A 592 -24.60 -1.47 -8.91
CA PRO A 592 -25.51 -1.87 -7.84
C PRO A 592 -24.73 -2.05 -6.52
N GLY A 593 -25.44 -1.89 -5.41
CA GLY A 593 -24.91 -2.28 -4.10
C GLY A 593 -24.88 -3.79 -3.92
N PHE A 594 -24.04 -4.25 -3.00
CA PHE A 594 -23.94 -5.66 -2.65
C PHE A 594 -23.64 -5.86 -1.16
N ALA A 595 -23.80 -7.10 -0.71
CA ALA A 595 -23.33 -7.53 0.59
C ALA A 595 -22.73 -8.93 0.48
N THR A 596 -21.63 -9.18 1.21
CA THR A 596 -20.99 -10.49 1.35
C THR A 596 -20.87 -10.87 2.82
N LEU A 597 -20.87 -12.17 3.11
CA LEU A 597 -20.64 -12.74 4.43
C LEU A 597 -19.33 -13.53 4.39
N GLY A 598 -18.43 -13.23 5.32
CA GLY A 598 -17.24 -14.02 5.63
C GLY A 598 -17.36 -14.71 6.99
N LEU A 599 -16.88 -15.94 7.10
CA LEU A 599 -16.81 -16.73 8.33
C LEU A 599 -15.40 -17.26 8.53
N ASN A 600 -14.93 -17.31 9.77
CA ASN A 600 -13.67 -18.00 10.08
C ASN A 600 -13.71 -18.71 11.44
N ALA A 601 -12.76 -19.63 11.61
CA ALA A 601 -12.49 -20.30 12.88
C ALA A 601 -10.98 -20.49 13.04
N GLY A 602 -10.49 -20.34 14.27
CA GLY A 602 -9.09 -20.54 14.63
C GLY A 602 -8.94 -21.55 15.77
N TYR A 603 -7.83 -22.27 15.76
CA TYR A 603 -7.45 -23.22 16.81
C TYR A 603 -5.97 -23.07 17.16
N ARG A 604 -5.66 -22.89 18.44
CA ARG A 604 -4.30 -22.83 18.99
C ARG A 604 -4.02 -24.12 19.77
N PRO A 605 -3.38 -25.13 19.13
CA PRO A 605 -3.01 -26.37 19.82
C PRO A 605 -1.97 -26.13 20.93
N ASN A 606 -1.17 -25.11 20.79
CA ASN A 606 -0.15 -24.68 21.74
C ASN A 606 0.13 -23.17 21.60
N LYS A 607 1.10 -22.62 22.33
CA LYS A 607 1.42 -21.18 22.34
C LYS A 607 2.11 -20.69 21.06
N THR A 608 2.72 -21.61 20.30
CA THR A 608 3.54 -21.28 19.13
C THR A 608 2.83 -21.52 17.80
N THR A 609 1.65 -22.15 17.82
CA THR A 609 0.95 -22.59 16.59
C THR A 609 -0.46 -22.05 16.56
N LEU A 610 -0.87 -21.51 15.41
CA LEU A 610 -2.24 -21.11 15.11
C LEU A 610 -2.66 -21.73 13.76
N LEU A 611 -3.79 -22.41 13.78
CA LEU A 611 -4.48 -22.90 12.59
C LEU A 611 -5.75 -22.07 12.39
N THR A 612 -5.96 -21.51 11.21
CA THR A 612 -7.16 -20.72 10.88
C THR A 612 -7.76 -21.23 9.58
N VAL A 613 -9.07 -21.37 9.55
CA VAL A 613 -9.85 -21.72 8.37
C VAL A 613 -10.94 -20.68 8.16
N GLY A 614 -11.24 -20.36 6.92
CA GLY A 614 -12.31 -19.41 6.64
C GLY A 614 -12.94 -19.62 5.28
N VAL A 615 -14.08 -18.94 5.12
CA VAL A 615 -14.80 -18.83 3.87
C VAL A 615 -15.24 -17.39 3.68
N ASP A 616 -14.90 -16.83 2.53
CA ASP A 616 -15.33 -15.51 2.09
C ASP A 616 -16.41 -15.65 1.02
N ASN A 617 -17.29 -14.63 0.91
CA ASN A 617 -18.46 -14.68 0.01
C ASN A 617 -19.25 -16.00 0.15
N VAL A 618 -19.67 -16.33 1.38
CA VAL A 618 -20.34 -17.60 1.75
C VAL A 618 -21.48 -17.99 0.81
N PHE A 619 -22.23 -16.99 0.32
CA PHE A 619 -23.40 -17.20 -0.53
C PHE A 619 -23.08 -17.26 -2.03
N ASP A 620 -21.80 -17.26 -2.39
CA ASP A 620 -21.32 -17.32 -3.78
C ASP A 620 -21.94 -16.23 -4.67
N ARG A 621 -22.04 -15.03 -4.12
CA ARG A 621 -22.66 -13.91 -4.81
C ARG A 621 -21.76 -13.38 -5.90
N THR A 622 -22.27 -13.20 -7.11
CA THR A 622 -21.62 -12.46 -8.18
C THR A 622 -21.74 -10.97 -7.90
N TYR A 623 -20.61 -10.27 -7.78
CA TYR A 623 -20.57 -8.84 -7.54
C TYR A 623 -19.33 -8.20 -8.17
N ARG A 624 -19.37 -6.89 -8.28
CA ARG A 624 -18.26 -6.08 -8.82
C ARG A 624 -18.09 -4.78 -8.03
N GLU A 625 -16.85 -4.37 -7.87
CA GLU A 625 -16.52 -3.10 -7.25
C GLU A 625 -16.76 -1.92 -8.21
N HIS A 626 -17.15 -0.75 -7.69
CA HIS A 626 -17.33 0.44 -8.52
C HIS A 626 -16.02 0.88 -9.18
N LEU A 627 -14.90 0.78 -8.48
CA LEU A 627 -13.57 1.09 -8.99
C LEU A 627 -13.00 0.00 -9.90
N GLY A 628 -13.67 -1.15 -9.98
CA GLY A 628 -13.29 -2.25 -10.87
C GLY A 628 -13.24 -1.80 -12.33
N LYS A 629 -12.28 -2.34 -13.06
CA LYS A 629 -12.04 -2.00 -14.47
C LYS A 629 -12.90 -2.86 -15.39
N GLY A 630 -13.14 -2.38 -16.60
CA GLY A 630 -13.76 -3.18 -17.65
C GLY A 630 -12.84 -4.33 -18.08
N GLY A 631 -13.43 -5.48 -18.38
CA GLY A 631 -12.70 -6.62 -18.93
C GLY A 631 -12.15 -6.34 -20.32
N TRP A 632 -11.15 -7.10 -20.74
CA TRP A 632 -10.60 -7.03 -22.10
C TRP A 632 -11.30 -8.07 -23.00
N ASP A 633 -11.93 -7.60 -24.07
CA ASP A 633 -12.51 -8.49 -25.10
C ASP A 633 -11.46 -8.75 -26.20
N PHE A 634 -10.98 -9.98 -26.27
CA PHE A 634 -9.98 -10.39 -27.26
C PHE A 634 -10.51 -10.41 -28.70
N GLY A 635 -11.82 -10.62 -28.90
CA GLY A 635 -12.42 -10.65 -30.21
C GLY A 635 -12.50 -9.28 -30.87
N SER A 636 -12.83 -8.25 -30.12
CA SER A 636 -12.93 -6.88 -30.58
C SER A 636 -11.70 -6.02 -30.30
N ALA A 637 -10.74 -6.54 -29.52
CA ALA A 637 -9.57 -5.82 -29.03
C ALA A 637 -9.91 -4.51 -28.30
N LYS A 638 -10.96 -4.56 -27.46
CA LYS A 638 -11.50 -3.40 -26.71
C LYS A 638 -11.70 -3.73 -25.25
N VAL A 639 -11.68 -2.71 -24.40
CA VAL A 639 -12.20 -2.80 -23.05
C VAL A 639 -13.73 -2.87 -23.14
N THR A 640 -14.31 -3.81 -22.42
CA THR A 640 -15.76 -3.94 -22.32
C THR A 640 -16.34 -2.91 -21.34
N ASP A 641 -17.61 -2.57 -21.52
CA ASP A 641 -18.34 -1.74 -20.55
C ASP A 641 -18.74 -2.52 -19.28
N LEU A 642 -18.42 -3.82 -19.24
CA LEU A 642 -18.69 -4.69 -18.10
C LEU A 642 -17.44 -4.73 -17.20
N ARG A 643 -17.61 -4.32 -15.95
CA ARG A 643 -16.54 -4.45 -14.93
C ARG A 643 -16.26 -5.93 -14.66
N ILE A 644 -14.99 -6.22 -14.39
CA ILE A 644 -14.53 -7.53 -13.91
C ILE A 644 -15.26 -7.84 -12.61
N ASN A 645 -15.84 -9.05 -12.52
CA ASN A 645 -16.45 -9.54 -11.29
C ASN A 645 -15.36 -9.90 -10.27
N GLU A 646 -15.70 -9.77 -8.99
CA GLU A 646 -14.87 -10.20 -7.87
C GLU A 646 -14.98 -11.74 -7.69
N PRO A 647 -14.02 -12.38 -6.99
CA PRO A 647 -14.05 -13.81 -6.74
C PRO A 647 -15.37 -14.28 -6.11
N GLY A 648 -15.85 -15.44 -6.54
CA GLY A 648 -16.95 -16.17 -5.93
C GLY A 648 -16.59 -16.65 -4.53
N ARG A 649 -17.26 -17.67 -4.03
CA ARG A 649 -16.99 -18.26 -2.70
C ARG A 649 -15.57 -18.77 -2.62
N THR A 650 -14.79 -18.22 -1.70
CA THR A 650 -13.38 -18.53 -1.49
C THR A 650 -13.16 -19.20 -0.15
N LEU A 651 -12.71 -20.45 -0.16
CA LEU A 651 -12.29 -21.20 1.02
C LEU A 651 -10.79 -21.01 1.23
N TRP A 652 -10.33 -20.94 2.48
CA TRP A 652 -8.92 -20.88 2.81
C TRP A 652 -8.58 -21.55 4.14
N LEU A 653 -7.35 -22.03 4.25
CA LEU A 653 -6.73 -22.58 5.45
C LEU A 653 -5.37 -21.94 5.63
N LYS A 654 -5.06 -21.45 6.82
CA LYS A 654 -3.77 -20.88 7.18
C LYS A 654 -3.20 -21.55 8.42
N ALA A 655 -1.93 -21.93 8.36
CA ALA A 655 -1.15 -22.39 9.51
C ALA A 655 -0.03 -21.37 9.78
N GLN A 656 0.10 -20.93 11.03
CA GLN A 656 1.16 -20.02 11.47
C GLN A 656 1.94 -20.66 12.62
N VAL A 657 3.26 -20.49 12.62
CA VAL A 657 4.15 -20.96 13.68
C VAL A 657 5.12 -19.83 14.02
N ALA A 658 5.30 -19.55 15.32
CA ALA A 658 6.30 -18.62 15.84
C ALA A 658 7.11 -19.29 16.95
N LEU A 659 8.44 -19.20 16.86
CA LEU A 659 9.41 -19.83 17.74
C LEU A 659 10.46 -18.78 18.16
N ASP A 660 10.81 -18.73 19.45
CA ASP A 660 11.87 -17.90 20.02
C ASP A 660 12.89 -18.77 20.77
#